data_8fac2894f48ff1a35b51485ee8ee6872
#
_entry.id   8fac2894f48ff1a35b51485ee8ee6872
#
_cell.length_a   1.000
_cell.length_b   1.000
_cell.length_c   1.000
_cell.angle_alpha   90.00
_cell.angle_beta   90.00
_cell.angle_gamma   90.00
#
_symmetry.space_group_name_H-M   'P 1'
#
loop_
_entity.id
_entity.type
_entity.pdbx_description
1 polymer ?
#
loop_
_entity_poly.entity_id
_entity_poly.type
_entity_poly.pdbx_seq_one_letter_code
_entity_poly.pdbx_strand_id
1 'polypeptide(L)'
;MKRRNLRLTALLLVCAVLLGSVAMAAPEDWEYEFPTNWSHDAMVFAVENGILRGDQNHNLNAEQPITRAELAAVLTRLLAATERADIAAYADVAETAWYHDELAAAVGAGLLNGISPTKMDPDAQITREQTVTVLCRAFGIVTEQANACDAFSDGASISNYARPYVSAMLENDLVHGYRDGSFCPQQSITRAEVAQLLYNYIDAIVDDPAQLPEQGNVVYRGTEALPSALTLDGSLVIGQAAPLETKPGDWRLTGNLTVCTGRGSAIDVRAVQAAHVTCAPFSGTVTADQPVWLGGGGAALSGATDTVTVLVGSHSASVALKSVTMLGGSLSVAGGVDQVRFDASAVMDITGNVRDAVLAVGGTITINGSVEKLLLGKNAKAVVNGEAVQVELDANASLEMNGYAKLIVLNGQYGKVVGSGYAEEIRILAGDTFVTLATSKLDNQWWTSCYENAPNVVQTQKAACVIDRDTKLYADRNMNKVVRELKQGEIVYNEYNNGGRLSVTLPDGTTGCIYRSTCTILDEPSTDGTVDYPTPTKEGFMDYLGYDSETDYLIWVSRYTQKVMVFQGSARNWTLIRTFPCGSGSNTTPTPPGAFRTEYRNTRWDYGGYYVGMPTIFNGGHAFHTVLLNYDGSYYNGTVGRPLSHGCVRMLPDDCRFIYELPLHTRVVVY
;
A
#
# COMPACT_ATOMS: atom_id res chain seq x y z
N MET A 1 -29.90 -24.49 11.20
CA MET A 1 -30.62 -25.77 11.32
C MET A 1 -32.05 -25.79 10.72
N LYS A 2 -32.63 -24.66 10.29
CA LYS A 2 -33.98 -24.65 9.66
C LYS A 2 -34.00 -24.75 8.13
N ARG A 3 -32.89 -24.47 7.45
CA ARG A 3 -32.78 -24.55 5.96
C ARG A 3 -32.53 -25.95 5.40
N ARG A 4 -32.07 -26.89 6.22
CA ARG A 4 -31.71 -28.26 5.78
C ARG A 4 -32.92 -29.17 5.48
N ASN A 5 -34.11 -28.85 6.02
CA ASN A 5 -35.31 -29.69 5.86
C ASN A 5 -36.18 -29.30 4.65
N LEU A 6 -35.98 -28.13 4.04
CA LEU A 6 -36.72 -27.73 2.84
C LEU A 6 -36.16 -28.35 1.54
N ARG A 7 -34.84 -28.64 1.52
CA ARG A 7 -34.18 -29.23 0.34
C ARG A 7 -34.57 -30.70 0.06
N LEU A 8 -34.96 -31.45 1.09
CA LEU A 8 -35.37 -32.86 0.93
C LEU A 8 -36.78 -33.02 0.36
N THR A 9 -37.65 -32.02 0.47
CA THR A 9 -39.04 -32.12 -0.05
C THR A 9 -39.17 -31.69 -1.50
N ALA A 10 -38.25 -30.85 -2.02
CA ALA A 10 -38.20 -30.47 -3.44
C ALA A 10 -37.71 -31.61 -4.35
N LEU A 11 -36.80 -32.46 -3.85
CA LEU A 11 -36.20 -33.56 -4.63
C LEU A 11 -37.18 -34.69 -4.97
N LEU A 12 -38.31 -34.82 -4.26
CA LEU A 12 -39.29 -35.89 -4.49
C LEU A 12 -40.44 -35.53 -5.45
N LEU A 13 -40.56 -34.27 -5.89
CA LEU A 13 -41.59 -33.82 -6.83
C LEU A 13 -41.12 -33.69 -8.29
N VAL A 14 -39.83 -33.70 -8.55
CA VAL A 14 -39.26 -33.51 -9.90
C VAL A 14 -39.21 -34.79 -10.75
N CYS A 15 -39.47 -35.94 -10.17
CA CYS A 15 -39.44 -37.23 -10.90
C CYS A 15 -40.69 -37.56 -11.71
N ALA A 16 -41.67 -36.67 -11.88
CA ALA A 16 -42.98 -37.04 -12.44
C ALA A 16 -43.42 -36.39 -13.76
N VAL A 17 -42.61 -35.49 -14.38
CA VAL A 17 -42.99 -34.91 -15.70
C VAL A 17 -41.78 -34.87 -16.63
N LEU A 18 -41.48 -35.99 -17.26
CA LEU A 18 -40.59 -36.08 -18.38
C LEU A 18 -41.37 -36.57 -19.59
N LEU A 19 -41.78 -35.67 -20.49
CA LEU A 19 -41.96 -35.96 -21.92
C LEU A 19 -42.05 -34.62 -22.69
N GLY A 20 -40.96 -34.26 -23.39
CA GLY A 20 -41.01 -33.37 -24.54
C GLY A 20 -40.28 -32.04 -24.45
N SER A 21 -38.98 -32.02 -24.34
CA SER A 21 -38.12 -30.91 -24.77
C SER A 21 -36.85 -31.48 -25.38
N VAL A 22 -36.38 -30.85 -26.46
CA VAL A 22 -35.13 -31.26 -27.13
C VAL A 22 -33.99 -30.97 -26.16
N ALA A 23 -33.62 -32.00 -25.42
CA ALA A 23 -32.45 -31.98 -24.57
C ALA A 23 -31.22 -31.70 -25.46
N MET A 24 -30.51 -30.61 -25.18
CA MET A 24 -29.07 -30.64 -25.46
C MET A 24 -28.53 -31.91 -24.81
N ALA A 25 -27.93 -32.77 -25.63
CA ALA A 25 -27.45 -34.08 -25.21
C ALA A 25 -26.77 -33.97 -23.86
N ALA A 26 -27.34 -34.67 -22.88
CA ALA A 26 -26.62 -34.91 -21.64
C ALA A 26 -25.26 -35.47 -21.99
N PRO A 27 -24.17 -35.05 -21.35
CA PRO A 27 -22.89 -35.70 -21.53
C PRO A 27 -23.12 -37.20 -21.28
N GLU A 28 -22.58 -38.06 -22.18
CA GLU A 28 -22.57 -39.50 -22.04
C GLU A 28 -22.50 -39.91 -20.56
N ASP A 29 -23.16 -40.99 -20.14
CA ASP A 29 -23.25 -41.54 -18.79
C ASP A 29 -21.85 -41.71 -18.15
N TRP A 30 -21.28 -40.65 -17.68
CA TRP A 30 -19.96 -40.63 -17.05
C TRP A 30 -20.17 -40.87 -15.57
N GLU A 31 -19.82 -42.05 -15.10
CA GLU A 31 -19.87 -42.43 -13.71
C GLU A 31 -18.66 -41.81 -12.99
N TYR A 32 -18.85 -40.63 -12.37
CA TYR A 32 -17.82 -39.97 -11.54
C TYR A 32 -17.79 -40.57 -10.14
N GLU A 33 -16.59 -40.73 -9.59
CA GLU A 33 -16.43 -41.01 -8.18
C GLU A 33 -16.48 -39.69 -7.40
N PHE A 34 -17.55 -39.49 -6.63
CA PHE A 34 -17.72 -38.31 -5.79
C PHE A 34 -16.99 -38.47 -4.46
N PRO A 35 -16.41 -37.38 -3.90
CA PRO A 35 -15.80 -37.39 -2.58
C PRO A 35 -16.86 -37.77 -1.50
N THR A 36 -16.44 -38.51 -0.48
CA THR A 36 -17.33 -38.92 0.64
C THR A 36 -17.20 -38.01 1.86
N ASN A 37 -16.60 -36.85 1.70
CA ASN A 37 -16.33 -35.88 2.75
C ASN A 37 -17.33 -34.70 2.69
N TRP A 38 -16.97 -33.60 3.34
CA TRP A 38 -17.74 -32.36 3.44
C TRP A 38 -18.16 -31.75 2.10
N SER A 39 -17.42 -32.02 1.03
CA SER A 39 -17.64 -31.44 -0.30
C SER A 39 -18.57 -32.27 -1.19
N HIS A 40 -19.09 -33.41 -0.73
CA HIS A 40 -19.91 -34.33 -1.51
C HIS A 40 -21.06 -33.60 -2.23
N ASP A 41 -21.95 -32.96 -1.45
CA ASP A 41 -23.16 -32.33 -2.00
C ASP A 41 -22.83 -31.18 -2.97
N ALA A 42 -21.77 -30.41 -2.68
CA ALA A 42 -21.32 -29.33 -3.53
C ALA A 42 -20.72 -29.83 -4.85
N MET A 43 -19.97 -30.95 -4.83
CA MET A 43 -19.40 -31.55 -6.02
C MET A 43 -20.50 -32.19 -6.88
N VAL A 44 -21.48 -32.87 -6.28
CA VAL A 44 -22.66 -33.40 -6.98
C VAL A 44 -23.42 -32.25 -7.67
N PHE A 45 -23.73 -31.19 -6.93
CA PHE A 45 -24.38 -29.98 -7.46
C PHE A 45 -23.64 -29.43 -8.69
N ALA A 46 -22.31 -29.24 -8.57
CA ALA A 46 -21.52 -28.65 -9.64
C ALA A 46 -21.41 -29.52 -10.90
N VAL A 47 -21.38 -30.84 -10.73
CA VAL A 47 -21.32 -31.80 -11.85
C VAL A 47 -22.69 -31.96 -12.51
N GLU A 48 -23.77 -32.19 -11.74
CA GLU A 48 -25.12 -32.36 -12.26
C GLU A 48 -25.62 -31.14 -13.03
N ASN A 49 -25.21 -29.95 -12.63
CA ASN A 49 -25.51 -28.71 -13.34
C ASN A 49 -24.53 -28.41 -14.49
N GLY A 50 -23.57 -29.30 -14.81
CA GLY A 50 -22.65 -29.19 -15.90
C GLY A 50 -21.61 -28.09 -15.81
N ILE A 51 -21.46 -27.46 -14.63
CA ILE A 51 -20.52 -26.34 -14.39
C ILE A 51 -19.11 -26.85 -14.07
N LEU A 52 -18.97 -27.99 -13.43
CA LEU A 52 -17.68 -28.65 -13.17
C LEU A 52 -17.62 -29.99 -13.90
N ARG A 53 -16.48 -30.27 -14.53
CA ARG A 53 -16.23 -31.52 -15.25
C ARG A 53 -14.96 -32.17 -14.72
N GLY A 54 -14.90 -33.51 -14.81
CA GLY A 54 -13.69 -34.28 -14.55
C GLY A 54 -12.62 -34.13 -15.65
N ASP A 55 -11.45 -34.69 -15.39
CA ASP A 55 -10.38 -34.80 -16.38
C ASP A 55 -10.72 -35.86 -17.42
N GLN A 56 -9.81 -36.08 -18.39
CA GLN A 56 -9.97 -37.07 -19.45
C GLN A 56 -10.08 -38.53 -18.96
N ASN A 57 -9.77 -38.80 -17.70
CA ASN A 57 -9.88 -40.08 -17.02
C ASN A 57 -11.10 -40.16 -16.10
N HIS A 58 -12.02 -39.18 -16.19
CA HIS A 58 -13.22 -39.04 -15.36
C HIS A 58 -12.96 -38.77 -13.87
N ASN A 59 -11.74 -38.30 -13.49
CA ASN A 59 -11.46 -37.95 -12.13
C ASN A 59 -11.92 -36.50 -11.86
N LEU A 60 -12.67 -36.28 -10.78
CA LEU A 60 -13.11 -34.96 -10.37
C LEU A 60 -11.98 -34.12 -9.75
N ASN A 61 -10.95 -34.79 -9.23
CA ASN A 61 -9.77 -34.15 -8.62
C ASN A 61 -10.16 -33.11 -7.55
N ALA A 62 -11.13 -33.43 -6.71
CA ALA A 62 -11.76 -32.49 -5.77
C ALA A 62 -10.79 -31.72 -4.88
N GLU A 63 -9.76 -32.40 -4.36
CA GLU A 63 -8.76 -31.82 -3.45
C GLU A 63 -7.58 -31.14 -4.18
N GLN A 64 -7.56 -31.18 -5.51
CA GLN A 64 -6.51 -30.48 -6.27
C GLN A 64 -6.81 -28.99 -6.37
N PRO A 65 -5.78 -28.14 -6.27
CA PRO A 65 -5.93 -26.71 -6.54
C PRO A 65 -6.47 -26.49 -7.95
N ILE A 66 -7.41 -25.55 -8.09
CA ILE A 66 -7.97 -25.17 -9.40
C ILE A 66 -7.05 -24.16 -10.08
N THR A 67 -6.89 -24.29 -11.40
CA THR A 67 -6.14 -23.31 -12.20
C THR A 67 -7.03 -22.14 -12.62
N ARG A 68 -6.41 -21.05 -13.07
CA ARG A 68 -7.11 -19.87 -13.61
C ARG A 68 -7.98 -20.24 -14.81
N ALA A 69 -7.47 -21.08 -15.71
CA ALA A 69 -8.22 -21.57 -16.88
C ALA A 69 -9.41 -22.45 -16.48
N GLU A 70 -9.23 -23.34 -15.50
CA GLU A 70 -10.32 -24.17 -15.01
C GLU A 70 -11.43 -23.36 -14.33
N LEU A 71 -11.06 -22.34 -13.52
CA LEU A 71 -12.06 -21.44 -12.94
C LEU A 71 -12.79 -20.64 -14.02
N ALA A 72 -12.09 -20.16 -15.06
CA ALA A 72 -12.73 -19.53 -16.21
C ALA A 72 -13.79 -20.45 -16.83
N ALA A 73 -13.45 -21.71 -17.08
CA ALA A 73 -14.37 -22.69 -17.64
C ALA A 73 -15.59 -22.99 -16.74
N VAL A 74 -15.40 -23.02 -15.42
CA VAL A 74 -16.50 -23.15 -14.47
C VAL A 74 -17.48 -21.98 -14.59
N LEU A 75 -16.97 -20.76 -14.60
CA LEU A 75 -17.78 -19.55 -14.62
C LEU A 75 -18.45 -19.32 -15.98
N THR A 76 -17.77 -19.59 -17.09
CA THR A 76 -18.37 -19.45 -18.44
C THR A 76 -19.52 -20.43 -18.64
N ARG A 77 -19.43 -21.65 -18.13
CA ARG A 77 -20.53 -22.63 -18.16
C ARG A 77 -21.67 -22.22 -17.24
N LEU A 78 -21.36 -21.73 -16.05
CA LEU A 78 -22.36 -21.27 -15.07
C LEU A 78 -23.19 -20.11 -15.62
N LEU A 79 -22.55 -19.15 -16.28
CA LEU A 79 -23.20 -17.92 -16.78
C LEU A 79 -23.57 -18.01 -18.27
N ALA A 80 -23.43 -19.18 -18.90
CA ALA A 80 -23.64 -19.39 -20.33
C ALA A 80 -22.94 -18.30 -21.17
N ALA A 81 -21.67 -17.99 -20.82
CA ALA A 81 -20.90 -16.95 -21.47
C ALA A 81 -20.44 -17.43 -22.86
N THR A 82 -20.92 -16.77 -23.92
CA THR A 82 -20.65 -17.12 -25.32
C THR A 82 -19.86 -16.04 -26.07
N GLU A 83 -19.90 -14.80 -25.59
CA GLU A 83 -19.20 -13.67 -26.17
C GLU A 83 -17.68 -13.77 -25.88
N ARG A 84 -16.87 -13.74 -26.92
CA ARG A 84 -15.42 -13.90 -26.83
C ARG A 84 -14.71 -12.57 -27.05
N ALA A 85 -13.84 -12.21 -26.12
CA ALA A 85 -12.91 -11.11 -26.31
C ALA A 85 -11.75 -11.53 -27.23
N ASP A 86 -11.12 -10.56 -27.86
CA ASP A 86 -9.80 -10.76 -28.48
C ASP A 86 -8.75 -10.88 -27.36
N ILE A 87 -8.13 -12.04 -27.26
CA ILE A 87 -7.09 -12.36 -26.27
C ILE A 87 -5.71 -12.58 -26.90
N ALA A 88 -5.53 -12.23 -28.17
CA ALA A 88 -4.24 -12.39 -28.89
C ALA A 88 -3.07 -11.64 -28.23
N ALA A 89 -3.35 -10.64 -27.40
CA ALA A 89 -2.33 -9.94 -26.62
C ALA A 89 -1.67 -10.82 -25.54
N TYR A 90 -2.34 -11.90 -25.10
CA TYR A 90 -1.78 -12.81 -24.09
C TYR A 90 -0.93 -13.89 -24.74
N ALA A 91 0.37 -13.65 -24.82
CA ALA A 91 1.32 -14.52 -25.53
C ALA A 91 1.46 -15.93 -24.92
N ASP A 92 0.99 -16.15 -23.71
CA ASP A 92 1.00 -17.43 -23.00
C ASP A 92 -0.29 -18.24 -23.14
N VAL A 93 -1.24 -17.82 -24.02
CA VAL A 93 -2.46 -18.53 -24.33
C VAL A 93 -2.39 -19.05 -25.78
N ALA A 94 -2.12 -20.35 -25.96
CA ALA A 94 -2.09 -20.94 -27.28
C ALA A 94 -3.51 -21.05 -27.86
N GLU A 95 -3.68 -20.72 -29.14
CA GLU A 95 -4.99 -20.85 -29.85
C GLU A 95 -5.53 -22.28 -29.85
N THR A 96 -4.66 -23.28 -29.74
CA THR A 96 -5.02 -24.72 -29.71
C THR A 96 -5.26 -25.25 -28.31
N ALA A 97 -5.08 -24.44 -27.28
CA ALA A 97 -5.32 -24.85 -25.89
C ALA A 97 -6.81 -25.12 -25.66
N TRP A 98 -7.13 -26.12 -24.88
CA TRP A 98 -8.51 -26.47 -24.56
C TRP A 98 -9.29 -25.36 -23.89
N TYR A 99 -8.55 -24.47 -23.18
CA TYR A 99 -9.10 -23.36 -22.43
C TYR A 99 -9.12 -22.01 -23.19
N HIS A 100 -8.62 -21.99 -24.45
CA HIS A 100 -8.54 -20.72 -25.21
C HIS A 100 -9.90 -20.02 -25.30
N ASP A 101 -10.91 -20.77 -25.75
CA ASP A 101 -12.27 -20.27 -25.92
C ASP A 101 -12.93 -19.90 -24.60
N GLU A 102 -12.68 -20.65 -23.53
CA GLU A 102 -13.18 -20.41 -22.20
C GLU A 102 -12.56 -19.14 -21.60
N LEU A 103 -11.26 -18.94 -21.79
CA LEU A 103 -10.59 -17.71 -21.37
C LEU A 103 -11.07 -16.51 -22.19
N ALA A 104 -11.22 -16.62 -23.49
CA ALA A 104 -11.75 -15.57 -24.34
C ALA A 104 -13.18 -15.16 -23.90
N ALA A 105 -14.01 -16.13 -23.55
CA ALA A 105 -15.34 -15.90 -23.01
C ALA A 105 -15.28 -15.28 -21.61
N ALA A 106 -14.43 -15.77 -20.71
CA ALA A 106 -14.28 -15.22 -19.37
C ALA A 106 -13.76 -13.77 -19.39
N VAL A 107 -12.84 -13.44 -20.31
CA VAL A 107 -12.36 -12.05 -20.50
C VAL A 107 -13.45 -11.19 -21.14
N GLY A 108 -14.15 -11.71 -22.15
CA GLY A 108 -15.30 -11.00 -22.78
C GLY A 108 -16.41 -10.73 -21.79
N ALA A 109 -16.62 -11.66 -20.88
CA ALA A 109 -17.53 -11.53 -19.75
C ALA A 109 -16.98 -10.68 -18.59
N GLY A 110 -15.75 -10.18 -18.63
CA GLY A 110 -15.14 -9.41 -17.55
C GLY A 110 -14.95 -10.16 -16.25
N LEU A 111 -15.06 -11.47 -16.26
CA LEU A 111 -14.94 -12.35 -15.09
C LEU A 111 -13.48 -12.52 -14.69
N LEU A 112 -12.59 -12.60 -15.67
CA LEU A 112 -11.17 -12.82 -15.47
C LEU A 112 -10.36 -11.87 -16.35
N ASN A 113 -9.27 -11.34 -15.82
CA ASN A 113 -8.31 -10.52 -16.55
C ASN A 113 -6.93 -11.17 -16.50
N GLY A 114 -6.04 -10.79 -17.43
CA GLY A 114 -4.63 -11.16 -17.36
C GLY A 114 -3.96 -10.62 -16.08
N ILE A 115 -2.88 -11.27 -15.69
CA ILE A 115 -2.01 -10.79 -14.58
C ILE A 115 -1.15 -9.59 -15.02
N SER A 116 -1.04 -9.39 -16.35
CA SER A 116 -0.46 -8.22 -16.98
C SER A 116 -1.13 -7.98 -18.34
N PRO A 117 -0.87 -6.87 -19.04
CA PRO A 117 -1.42 -6.63 -20.38
C PRO A 117 -1.10 -7.69 -21.42
N THR A 118 -0.06 -8.50 -21.19
CA THR A 118 0.43 -9.51 -22.16
C THR A 118 0.49 -10.92 -21.59
N LYS A 119 0.05 -11.14 -20.33
CA LYS A 119 0.15 -12.45 -19.67
C LYS A 119 -1.15 -12.80 -18.95
N MET A 120 -1.71 -13.97 -19.25
CA MET A 120 -2.92 -14.52 -18.62
C MET A 120 -2.59 -15.47 -17.46
N ASP A 121 -1.51 -16.25 -17.56
CA ASP A 121 -1.06 -17.31 -16.66
C ASP A 121 -2.11 -18.41 -16.43
N PRO A 122 -2.59 -19.08 -17.51
CA PRO A 122 -3.76 -19.96 -17.46
C PRO A 122 -3.60 -21.17 -16.55
N ASP A 123 -2.39 -21.74 -16.50
CA ASP A 123 -2.06 -22.93 -15.73
C ASP A 123 -1.68 -22.63 -14.27
N ALA A 124 -1.56 -21.35 -13.91
CA ALA A 124 -1.30 -20.95 -12.53
C ALA A 124 -2.50 -21.28 -11.63
N GLN A 125 -2.22 -21.80 -10.46
CA GLN A 125 -3.23 -21.98 -9.41
C GLN A 125 -3.76 -20.64 -8.95
N ILE A 126 -5.08 -20.52 -8.83
CA ILE A 126 -5.71 -19.29 -8.35
C ILE A 126 -5.81 -19.29 -6.82
N THR A 127 -5.58 -18.11 -6.19
CA THR A 127 -5.65 -18.02 -4.75
C THR A 127 -7.10 -17.88 -4.25
N ARG A 128 -7.31 -18.14 -2.94
CA ARG A 128 -8.61 -18.05 -2.30
C ARG A 128 -9.18 -16.64 -2.38
N GLU A 129 -8.38 -15.58 -2.12
CA GLU A 129 -8.85 -14.19 -2.23
C GLU A 129 -9.18 -13.79 -3.67
N GLN A 130 -8.41 -14.28 -4.65
CA GLN A 130 -8.69 -14.03 -6.07
C GLN A 130 -10.02 -14.69 -6.48
N THR A 131 -10.24 -15.93 -6.07
CA THR A 131 -11.47 -16.65 -6.38
C THR A 131 -12.69 -15.96 -5.77
N VAL A 132 -12.63 -15.59 -4.49
CA VAL A 132 -13.70 -14.84 -3.82
C VAL A 132 -13.98 -13.53 -4.56
N THR A 133 -12.94 -12.79 -4.95
CA THR A 133 -13.10 -11.55 -5.73
C THR A 133 -13.84 -11.79 -7.05
N VAL A 134 -13.47 -12.84 -7.78
CA VAL A 134 -14.10 -13.18 -9.07
C VAL A 134 -15.55 -13.59 -8.89
N LEU A 135 -15.86 -14.41 -7.89
CA LEU A 135 -17.24 -14.85 -7.61
C LEU A 135 -18.12 -13.68 -7.16
N CYS A 136 -17.64 -12.81 -6.29
CA CYS A 136 -18.38 -11.61 -5.89
C CYS A 136 -18.73 -10.72 -7.09
N ARG A 137 -17.78 -10.52 -7.99
CA ARG A 137 -18.02 -9.76 -9.22
C ARG A 137 -19.02 -10.45 -10.14
N ALA A 138 -18.96 -11.76 -10.26
CA ALA A 138 -19.87 -12.54 -11.11
C ALA A 138 -21.32 -12.52 -10.60
N PHE A 139 -21.51 -12.45 -9.29
CA PHE A 139 -22.84 -12.52 -8.66
C PHE A 139 -23.33 -11.17 -8.13
N GLY A 140 -22.56 -10.10 -8.27
CA GLY A 140 -22.92 -8.80 -7.69
C GLY A 140 -22.99 -8.82 -6.16
N ILE A 141 -22.15 -9.64 -5.49
CA ILE A 141 -22.07 -9.71 -4.04
C ILE A 141 -21.09 -8.65 -3.56
N VAL A 142 -21.59 -7.70 -2.81
CA VAL A 142 -20.83 -6.49 -2.47
C VAL A 142 -21.21 -5.97 -1.09
N THR A 143 -20.33 -5.20 -0.47
CA THR A 143 -20.56 -4.53 0.80
C THR A 143 -20.01 -3.11 0.78
N GLU A 144 -20.61 -2.24 1.57
CA GLU A 144 -20.05 -0.91 1.87
C GLU A 144 -18.98 -0.96 2.97
N GLN A 145 -18.82 -2.10 3.65
CA GLN A 145 -17.92 -2.28 4.80
C GLN A 145 -16.74 -3.20 4.44
N ALA A 146 -15.68 -2.62 3.91
CA ALA A 146 -14.48 -3.38 3.50
C ALA A 146 -13.64 -3.97 4.65
N ASN A 147 -14.04 -3.80 5.91
CA ASN A 147 -13.28 -4.18 7.11
C ASN A 147 -13.86 -5.36 7.88
N ALA A 148 -15.00 -5.92 7.49
CA ALA A 148 -15.54 -7.13 8.14
C ALA A 148 -14.55 -8.31 8.12
N CYS A 149 -13.72 -8.39 7.08
CA CYS A 149 -12.65 -9.38 6.94
C CYS A 149 -11.54 -9.29 8.01
N ASP A 150 -11.46 -8.20 8.80
CA ASP A 150 -10.54 -8.09 9.94
C ASP A 150 -10.89 -9.06 11.08
N ALA A 151 -12.06 -9.69 11.03
CA ALA A 151 -12.44 -10.77 11.94
C ALA A 151 -11.60 -12.04 11.78
N PHE A 152 -10.97 -12.25 10.62
CA PHE A 152 -10.04 -13.37 10.43
C PHE A 152 -8.70 -13.11 11.12
N SER A 153 -8.09 -14.16 11.69
CA SER A 153 -6.82 -14.07 12.39
C SER A 153 -5.67 -13.57 11.51
N ASP A 154 -5.76 -13.76 10.19
CA ASP A 154 -4.84 -13.31 9.15
C ASP A 154 -5.45 -12.20 8.26
N GLY A 155 -6.49 -11.53 8.71
CA GLY A 155 -7.20 -10.49 7.95
C GLY A 155 -6.32 -9.37 7.41
N ALA A 156 -5.24 -9.03 8.11
CA ALA A 156 -4.22 -8.08 7.65
C ALA A 156 -3.44 -8.54 6.41
N SER A 157 -3.42 -9.83 6.11
CA SER A 157 -2.75 -10.43 4.95
C SER A 157 -3.63 -10.42 3.68
N ILE A 158 -4.92 -10.07 3.81
CA ILE A 158 -5.83 -9.94 2.68
C ILE A 158 -5.47 -8.70 1.88
N SER A 159 -5.24 -8.87 0.59
CA SER A 159 -4.87 -7.79 -0.32
C SER A 159 -5.97 -6.71 -0.37
N ASN A 160 -5.59 -5.43 -0.45
CA ASN A 160 -6.53 -4.31 -0.43
C ASN A 160 -7.65 -4.43 -1.47
N TYR A 161 -7.34 -4.95 -2.67
CA TYR A 161 -8.35 -5.15 -3.72
C TYR A 161 -9.39 -6.23 -3.36
N ALA A 162 -9.03 -7.21 -2.53
CA ALA A 162 -9.88 -8.34 -2.17
C ALA A 162 -10.72 -8.08 -0.90
N ARG A 163 -10.29 -7.16 -0.03
CA ARG A 163 -10.95 -6.87 1.25
C ARG A 163 -12.46 -6.60 1.13
N PRO A 164 -12.95 -5.74 0.20
CA PRO A 164 -14.38 -5.51 0.06
C PRO A 164 -15.17 -6.80 -0.27
N TYR A 165 -14.58 -7.63 -1.13
CA TYR A 165 -15.23 -8.87 -1.58
C TYR A 165 -15.21 -9.97 -0.51
N VAL A 166 -14.09 -10.14 0.19
CA VAL A 166 -14.02 -11.09 1.33
C VAL A 166 -14.95 -10.66 2.44
N SER A 167 -15.04 -9.36 2.74
CA SER A 167 -15.97 -8.80 3.70
C SER A 167 -17.43 -9.06 3.28
N ALA A 168 -17.78 -8.83 2.00
CA ALA A 168 -19.11 -9.10 1.48
C ALA A 168 -19.51 -10.57 1.59
N MET A 169 -18.60 -11.49 1.27
CA MET A 169 -18.88 -12.93 1.41
C MET A 169 -19.05 -13.35 2.87
N LEU A 170 -18.28 -12.77 3.79
CA LEU A 170 -18.38 -13.03 5.22
C LEU A 170 -19.71 -12.51 5.78
N GLU A 171 -20.10 -11.28 5.47
CA GLU A 171 -21.37 -10.67 5.93
C GLU A 171 -22.61 -11.39 5.42
N ASN A 172 -22.52 -12.00 4.23
CA ASN A 172 -23.59 -12.83 3.66
C ASN A 172 -23.53 -14.31 4.08
N ASP A 173 -22.66 -14.67 5.02
CA ASP A 173 -22.49 -16.06 5.52
C ASP A 173 -22.10 -17.07 4.41
N LEU A 174 -21.44 -16.60 3.35
CA LEU A 174 -21.05 -17.39 2.17
C LEU A 174 -19.62 -17.94 2.27
N VAL A 175 -18.79 -17.32 3.08
CA VAL A 175 -17.42 -17.78 3.36
C VAL A 175 -17.17 -17.82 4.85
N HIS A 176 -16.53 -18.90 5.29
CA HIS A 176 -16.07 -19.07 6.67
C HIS A 176 -14.56 -19.26 6.67
N GLY A 177 -13.91 -18.91 7.80
CA GLY A 177 -12.51 -19.20 8.02
C GLY A 177 -12.26 -20.69 8.29
N TYR A 178 -11.00 -21.07 8.28
CA TYR A 178 -10.58 -22.38 8.73
C TYR A 178 -10.75 -22.52 10.27
N ARG A 179 -10.51 -23.72 10.80
CA ARG A 179 -10.72 -24.02 12.24
C ARG A 179 -9.85 -23.17 13.18
N ASP A 180 -8.74 -22.66 12.67
CA ASP A 180 -7.81 -21.75 13.38
C ASP A 180 -8.21 -20.26 13.28
N GLY A 181 -9.34 -19.98 12.65
CA GLY A 181 -9.86 -18.62 12.44
C GLY A 181 -9.19 -17.88 11.28
N SER A 182 -8.31 -18.51 10.50
CA SER A 182 -7.68 -17.89 9.33
C SER A 182 -8.59 -17.95 8.09
N PHE A 183 -8.37 -17.00 7.15
CA PHE A 183 -8.96 -17.02 5.82
C PHE A 183 -8.02 -17.66 4.79
N CYS A 184 -6.71 -17.57 5.00
CA CYS A 184 -5.63 -18.02 4.10
C CYS A 184 -5.71 -17.38 2.69
N PRO A 185 -5.65 -16.04 2.55
CA PRO A 185 -5.91 -15.33 1.31
C PRO A 185 -5.03 -15.76 0.14
N GLN A 186 -3.76 -16.03 0.40
CA GLN A 186 -2.75 -16.37 -0.61
C GLN A 186 -2.65 -17.88 -0.89
N GLN A 187 -3.41 -18.70 -0.17
CA GLN A 187 -3.44 -20.15 -0.43
C GLN A 187 -4.21 -20.44 -1.71
N SER A 188 -3.70 -21.37 -2.51
CA SER A 188 -4.42 -21.90 -3.67
C SER A 188 -5.70 -22.60 -3.23
N ILE A 189 -6.82 -22.29 -3.87
CA ILE A 189 -8.12 -22.87 -3.56
C ILE A 189 -8.32 -24.19 -4.33
N THR A 190 -8.95 -25.19 -3.71
CA THR A 190 -9.23 -26.46 -4.34
C THR A 190 -10.52 -26.43 -5.17
N ARG A 191 -10.67 -27.39 -6.09
CA ARG A 191 -11.88 -27.57 -6.91
C ARG A 191 -13.12 -27.79 -6.02
N ALA A 192 -12.98 -28.56 -4.94
CA ALA A 192 -14.04 -28.81 -3.97
C ALA A 192 -14.44 -27.52 -3.20
N GLU A 193 -13.48 -26.70 -2.82
CA GLU A 193 -13.75 -25.43 -2.15
C GLU A 193 -14.47 -24.43 -3.09
N VAL A 194 -14.11 -24.38 -4.37
CA VAL A 194 -14.85 -23.59 -5.37
C VAL A 194 -16.29 -24.08 -5.51
N ALA A 195 -16.48 -25.40 -5.66
CA ALA A 195 -17.82 -25.99 -5.72
C ALA A 195 -18.64 -25.65 -4.48
N GLN A 196 -18.02 -25.66 -3.29
CA GLN A 196 -18.69 -25.32 -2.03
C GLN A 196 -19.09 -23.84 -1.97
N LEU A 197 -18.24 -22.92 -2.43
CA LEU A 197 -18.59 -21.49 -2.50
C LEU A 197 -19.79 -21.24 -3.42
N LEU A 198 -19.83 -21.91 -4.58
CA LEU A 198 -20.96 -21.85 -5.51
C LEU A 198 -22.24 -22.45 -4.88
N TYR A 199 -22.13 -23.61 -4.24
CA TYR A 199 -23.23 -24.30 -3.57
C TYR A 199 -23.81 -23.52 -2.37
N ASN A 200 -22.96 -22.76 -1.67
CA ASN A 200 -23.41 -21.90 -0.56
C ASN A 200 -24.28 -20.74 -1.05
N TYR A 201 -23.99 -20.21 -2.24
CA TYR A 201 -24.70 -19.05 -2.79
C TYR A 201 -25.90 -19.44 -3.65
N ILE A 202 -25.78 -20.45 -4.54
CA ILE A 202 -26.76 -20.76 -5.59
C ILE A 202 -27.78 -21.79 -5.06
N ASP A 203 -29.05 -21.42 -5.00
CA ASP A 203 -30.13 -22.35 -4.65
C ASP A 203 -30.68 -23.08 -5.88
N ALA A 204 -30.67 -22.44 -7.07
CA ALA A 204 -31.11 -23.06 -8.33
C ALA A 204 -30.36 -22.50 -9.55
N ILE A 205 -30.10 -23.39 -10.52
CA ILE A 205 -29.69 -23.03 -11.89
C ILE A 205 -30.83 -23.41 -12.81
N VAL A 206 -31.30 -22.45 -13.62
CA VAL A 206 -32.53 -22.58 -14.43
C VAL A 206 -32.21 -22.25 -15.88
N ASP A 207 -32.61 -23.16 -16.79
CA ASP A 207 -32.45 -22.98 -18.24
C ASP A 207 -33.78 -22.63 -18.93
N ASP A 208 -34.93 -22.93 -18.29
CA ASP A 208 -36.30 -22.67 -18.76
C ASP A 208 -36.97 -21.62 -17.84
N PRO A 209 -37.39 -20.45 -18.33
CA PRO A 209 -38.00 -19.43 -17.49
C PRO A 209 -39.30 -19.86 -16.80
N ALA A 210 -39.97 -20.91 -17.33
CA ALA A 210 -41.16 -21.49 -16.68
C ALA A 210 -40.83 -22.26 -15.38
N GLN A 211 -39.56 -22.56 -15.15
CA GLN A 211 -39.09 -23.29 -13.97
C GLN A 211 -38.51 -22.39 -12.89
N LEU A 212 -38.60 -21.06 -13.06
CA LEU A 212 -38.13 -20.12 -12.04
C LEU A 212 -38.83 -20.33 -10.72
N PRO A 213 -38.07 -20.54 -9.63
CA PRO A 213 -38.66 -20.71 -8.29
C PRO A 213 -39.13 -19.32 -7.75
N GLU A 214 -40.03 -19.37 -6.77
CA GLU A 214 -40.51 -18.14 -6.08
C GLU A 214 -39.50 -17.63 -5.04
N GLN A 215 -38.49 -18.43 -4.65
CA GLN A 215 -37.53 -18.07 -3.61
C GLN A 215 -36.13 -18.66 -3.87
N GLY A 216 -35.12 -18.01 -3.27
CA GLY A 216 -33.70 -18.42 -3.32
C GLY A 216 -32.87 -17.62 -4.30
N ASN A 217 -31.57 -17.88 -4.30
CA ASN A 217 -30.62 -17.24 -5.22
C ASN A 217 -30.54 -18.07 -6.50
N VAL A 218 -31.00 -17.50 -7.59
CA VAL A 218 -31.22 -18.20 -8.86
C VAL A 218 -30.22 -17.70 -9.91
N VAL A 219 -29.61 -18.63 -10.64
CA VAL A 219 -28.86 -18.35 -11.89
C VAL A 219 -29.72 -18.79 -13.07
N TYR A 220 -30.17 -17.84 -13.87
CA TYR A 220 -30.87 -18.09 -15.13
C TYR A 220 -29.84 -18.03 -16.26
N ARG A 221 -29.67 -19.13 -17.00
CA ARG A 221 -28.74 -19.24 -18.13
C ARG A 221 -29.40 -19.69 -19.45
N GLY A 222 -30.75 -19.69 -19.45
CA GLY A 222 -31.53 -20.05 -20.63
C GLY A 222 -31.42 -19.05 -21.76
N THR A 223 -31.94 -19.45 -22.93
CA THR A 223 -31.96 -18.65 -24.17
C THR A 223 -33.32 -18.02 -24.46
N GLU A 224 -34.29 -18.21 -23.61
CA GLU A 224 -35.64 -17.64 -23.72
C GLU A 224 -35.76 -16.36 -22.90
N ALA A 225 -36.69 -15.48 -23.30
CA ALA A 225 -36.95 -14.25 -22.58
C ALA A 225 -37.61 -14.52 -21.23
N LEU A 226 -37.15 -13.84 -20.19
CA LEU A 226 -37.76 -13.86 -18.87
C LEU A 226 -39.15 -13.21 -18.87
N PRO A 227 -40.06 -13.60 -17.94
CA PRO A 227 -41.41 -13.05 -17.87
C PRO A 227 -41.40 -11.54 -17.67
N SER A 228 -42.42 -10.84 -18.21
CA SER A 228 -42.59 -9.37 -18.05
C SER A 228 -42.92 -8.94 -16.62
N ALA A 229 -43.36 -9.86 -15.76
CA ALA A 229 -43.54 -9.64 -14.32
C ALA A 229 -42.88 -10.81 -13.57
N LEU A 230 -42.07 -10.51 -12.59
CA LEU A 230 -41.33 -11.48 -11.79
C LEU A 230 -41.31 -11.05 -10.33
N THR A 231 -41.62 -11.98 -9.45
CA THR A 231 -41.42 -11.81 -8.01
C THR A 231 -40.56 -12.95 -7.48
N LEU A 232 -39.45 -12.62 -6.83
CA LEU A 232 -38.50 -13.59 -6.32
C LEU A 232 -38.05 -13.16 -4.90
N ASP A 233 -38.28 -14.02 -3.92
CA ASP A 233 -37.72 -13.84 -2.58
C ASP A 233 -36.25 -14.35 -2.58
N GLY A 234 -35.36 -13.53 -3.11
CA GLY A 234 -33.94 -13.85 -3.29
C GLY A 234 -33.28 -13.00 -4.36
N SER A 235 -32.13 -13.49 -4.88
CA SER A 235 -31.33 -12.83 -5.90
C SER A 235 -31.47 -13.54 -7.25
N LEU A 236 -31.38 -12.79 -8.33
CA LEU A 236 -31.37 -13.29 -9.69
C LEU A 236 -30.09 -12.92 -10.41
N VAL A 237 -29.37 -13.91 -10.93
CA VAL A 237 -28.25 -13.72 -11.85
C VAL A 237 -28.72 -14.14 -13.24
N ILE A 238 -28.66 -13.24 -14.20
CA ILE A 238 -29.03 -13.50 -15.59
C ILE A 238 -27.78 -13.73 -16.42
N GLY A 239 -27.62 -14.95 -16.90
CA GLY A 239 -26.49 -15.36 -17.72
C GLY A 239 -26.47 -14.69 -19.10
N GLN A 240 -25.35 -14.81 -19.79
CA GLN A 240 -25.08 -14.08 -21.02
C GLN A 240 -25.91 -14.52 -22.24
N ALA A 241 -26.37 -15.79 -22.25
CA ALA A 241 -27.19 -16.33 -23.33
C ALA A 241 -28.64 -15.85 -23.31
N ALA A 242 -29.08 -15.30 -22.17
CA ALA A 242 -30.45 -14.81 -22.03
C ALA A 242 -30.69 -13.55 -22.87
N PRO A 243 -31.73 -13.55 -23.75
CA PRO A 243 -32.10 -12.33 -24.44
C PRO A 243 -32.73 -11.38 -23.40
N LEU A 244 -32.01 -10.34 -23.04
CA LEU A 244 -32.63 -9.22 -22.37
C LEU A 244 -33.25 -8.34 -23.44
N GLU A 245 -34.56 -8.49 -23.63
CA GLU A 245 -35.32 -7.45 -24.25
C GLU A 245 -35.15 -6.17 -23.43
N THR A 246 -34.98 -5.06 -24.08
CA THR A 246 -34.50 -3.77 -23.60
C THR A 246 -35.22 -3.21 -22.38
N LYS A 247 -36.17 -3.93 -21.78
CA LYS A 247 -36.94 -3.46 -20.64
C LYS A 247 -37.49 -4.62 -19.82
N PRO A 248 -36.83 -5.00 -18.72
CA PRO A 248 -37.47 -5.83 -17.70
C PRO A 248 -38.81 -5.18 -17.33
N GLY A 249 -39.82 -6.01 -17.13
CA GLY A 249 -41.11 -5.52 -16.69
C GLY A 249 -41.13 -5.17 -15.19
N ASP A 250 -42.25 -5.35 -14.53
CA ASP A 250 -42.39 -5.12 -13.08
C ASP A 250 -41.74 -6.30 -12.31
N TRP A 251 -40.44 -6.19 -12.06
CA TRP A 251 -39.67 -7.20 -11.33
C TRP A 251 -39.42 -6.76 -9.90
N ARG A 252 -39.70 -7.68 -8.97
CA ARG A 252 -39.53 -7.47 -7.53
C ARG A 252 -38.68 -8.58 -6.93
N LEU A 253 -37.47 -8.21 -6.57
CA LEU A 253 -36.52 -9.10 -5.91
C LEU A 253 -36.23 -8.58 -4.49
N THR A 254 -36.23 -9.47 -3.50
CA THR A 254 -35.77 -9.09 -2.16
C THR A 254 -34.25 -9.04 -2.04
N GLY A 255 -33.54 -9.74 -2.94
CA GLY A 255 -32.11 -9.74 -3.08
C GLY A 255 -31.61 -8.88 -4.26
N ASN A 256 -30.48 -9.29 -4.83
CA ASN A 256 -29.80 -8.57 -5.91
C ASN A 256 -30.26 -9.03 -7.29
N LEU A 257 -30.28 -8.10 -8.24
CA LEU A 257 -30.29 -8.44 -9.67
C LEU A 257 -28.87 -8.28 -10.23
N THR A 258 -28.33 -9.35 -10.83
CA THR A 258 -27.09 -9.30 -11.59
C THR A 258 -27.37 -9.65 -13.05
N VAL A 259 -27.01 -8.76 -13.95
CA VAL A 259 -27.26 -8.92 -15.38
C VAL A 259 -25.92 -9.10 -16.12
N CYS A 260 -25.74 -10.28 -16.70
CA CYS A 260 -24.56 -10.64 -17.51
C CYS A 260 -24.97 -10.76 -18.96
N THR A 261 -25.01 -9.66 -19.72
CA THR A 261 -25.44 -9.69 -21.14
C THR A 261 -24.29 -9.54 -22.11
N GLY A 262 -24.53 -9.91 -23.38
CA GLY A 262 -23.58 -9.80 -24.47
C GLY A 262 -23.32 -8.37 -24.96
N ARG A 263 -22.40 -8.23 -25.92
CA ARG A 263 -22.01 -6.92 -26.48
C ARG A 263 -23.15 -6.25 -27.22
N GLY A 264 -23.24 -4.91 -27.07
CA GLY A 264 -24.15 -4.07 -27.82
C GLY A 264 -25.60 -4.06 -27.35
N SER A 265 -25.93 -4.72 -26.26
CA SER A 265 -27.28 -4.69 -25.67
C SER A 265 -27.54 -3.38 -24.94
N ALA A 266 -28.79 -2.91 -24.96
CA ALA A 266 -29.24 -1.83 -24.11
C ALA A 266 -30.11 -2.39 -22.99
N ILE A 267 -29.85 -2.01 -21.75
CA ILE A 267 -30.60 -2.45 -20.58
C ILE A 267 -31.29 -1.23 -19.96
N ASP A 268 -32.58 -1.38 -19.67
CA ASP A 268 -33.36 -0.38 -18.92
C ASP A 268 -33.87 -1.05 -17.62
N VAL A 269 -33.21 -0.75 -16.50
CA VAL A 269 -33.53 -1.33 -15.19
C VAL A 269 -34.42 -0.44 -14.32
N ARG A 270 -35.05 0.63 -14.89
CA ARG A 270 -35.88 1.53 -14.11
C ARG A 270 -37.14 0.90 -13.51
N ALA A 271 -37.65 -0.18 -14.07
CA ALA A 271 -38.82 -0.90 -13.54
C ALA A 271 -38.47 -2.03 -12.57
N VAL A 272 -37.20 -2.21 -12.25
CA VAL A 272 -36.76 -3.27 -11.35
C VAL A 272 -36.65 -2.77 -9.91
N GLN A 273 -37.24 -3.50 -8.98
CA GLN A 273 -37.03 -3.31 -7.55
C GLN A 273 -36.14 -4.45 -7.04
N ALA A 274 -34.92 -4.13 -6.63
CA ALA A 274 -33.96 -5.06 -6.07
C ALA A 274 -33.15 -4.36 -4.98
N ALA A 275 -32.50 -5.13 -4.11
CA ALA A 275 -31.59 -4.55 -3.12
C ALA A 275 -30.42 -3.82 -3.80
N HIS A 276 -29.82 -4.45 -4.81
CA HIS A 276 -28.83 -3.86 -5.69
C HIS A 276 -29.02 -4.36 -7.12
N VAL A 277 -28.70 -3.49 -8.10
CA VAL A 277 -28.65 -3.86 -9.52
C VAL A 277 -27.21 -3.82 -9.98
N THR A 278 -26.67 -4.96 -10.38
CA THR A 278 -25.32 -5.09 -10.92
C THR A 278 -25.41 -5.39 -12.42
N CYS A 279 -24.76 -4.56 -13.24
CA CYS A 279 -24.54 -4.83 -14.66
C CYS A 279 -23.10 -5.30 -14.83
N ALA A 280 -22.94 -6.58 -14.99
CA ALA A 280 -21.66 -7.24 -15.21
C ALA A 280 -21.70 -8.00 -16.54
N PRO A 281 -20.66 -8.22 -17.04
CA PRO A 281 -19.78 -7.96 -18.16
C PRO A 281 -20.53 -7.48 -19.42
N PHE A 282 -20.68 -6.23 -19.52
CA PHE A 282 -21.54 -5.63 -20.50
C PHE A 282 -20.79 -4.54 -21.29
N SER A 283 -20.95 -4.55 -22.60
CA SER A 283 -20.57 -3.43 -23.45
C SER A 283 -21.82 -2.88 -24.14
N GLY A 284 -22.55 -2.00 -23.50
CA GLY A 284 -23.77 -1.43 -24.03
C GLY A 284 -24.28 -0.30 -23.16
N THR A 285 -25.52 0.17 -23.41
CA THR A 285 -26.12 1.27 -22.67
C THR A 285 -26.92 0.75 -21.50
N VAL A 286 -26.65 1.26 -20.29
CA VAL A 286 -27.45 1.01 -19.09
C VAL A 286 -28.26 2.27 -18.78
N THR A 287 -29.59 2.13 -18.69
CA THR A 287 -30.50 3.18 -18.25
C THR A 287 -31.06 2.80 -16.88
N ALA A 288 -30.81 3.65 -15.88
CA ALA A 288 -31.24 3.41 -14.52
C ALA A 288 -31.71 4.72 -13.86
N ASP A 289 -32.58 4.60 -12.84
CA ASP A 289 -33.00 5.67 -11.94
C ASP A 289 -32.77 5.30 -10.46
N GLN A 290 -32.00 4.27 -10.23
CA GLN A 290 -31.62 3.72 -8.94
C GLN A 290 -30.10 3.47 -8.90
N PRO A 291 -29.49 3.19 -7.71
CA PRO A 291 -28.07 2.83 -7.61
C PRO A 291 -27.71 1.64 -8.49
N VAL A 292 -26.63 1.78 -9.27
CA VAL A 292 -26.14 0.76 -10.19
C VAL A 292 -24.70 0.40 -9.90
N TRP A 293 -24.38 -0.87 -10.02
CA TRP A 293 -23.06 -1.43 -9.90
C TRP A 293 -22.56 -1.90 -11.27
N LEU A 294 -21.40 -1.43 -11.69
CA LEU A 294 -20.81 -1.74 -12.99
C LEU A 294 -19.66 -2.72 -12.80
N GLY A 295 -19.85 -3.93 -13.33
CA GLY A 295 -18.85 -5.00 -13.29
C GLY A 295 -18.50 -5.46 -14.70
N GLY A 296 -17.21 -5.70 -15.00
CA GLY A 296 -16.76 -6.21 -16.29
C GLY A 296 -17.10 -5.33 -17.51
N GLY A 297 -16.51 -5.64 -18.65
CA GLY A 297 -16.87 -5.03 -19.92
C GLY A 297 -16.74 -3.49 -19.99
N GLY A 298 -17.63 -2.87 -20.77
CA GLY A 298 -17.65 -1.43 -21.01
C GLY A 298 -19.07 -0.88 -21.12
N ALA A 299 -19.76 -0.62 -20.01
CA ALA A 299 -21.09 -0.03 -20.00
C ALA A 299 -21.05 1.48 -20.22
N ALA A 300 -21.98 1.98 -21.05
CA ALA A 300 -22.29 3.40 -21.20
C ALA A 300 -23.55 3.72 -20.39
N LEU A 301 -23.39 4.39 -19.25
CA LEU A 301 -24.49 4.75 -18.37
C LEU A 301 -25.25 5.96 -18.90
N SER A 302 -26.58 5.83 -18.97
CA SER A 302 -27.52 6.89 -19.31
C SER A 302 -28.73 6.86 -18.37
N GLY A 303 -29.49 7.94 -18.30
CA GLY A 303 -30.65 8.04 -17.43
C GLY A 303 -30.37 8.89 -16.19
N ALA A 304 -31.25 8.81 -15.18
CA ALA A 304 -31.24 9.71 -14.02
C ALA A 304 -30.66 9.04 -12.77
N THR A 305 -29.74 8.07 -12.92
CA THR A 305 -29.12 7.45 -11.75
C THR A 305 -28.24 8.44 -11.00
N ASP A 306 -28.38 8.44 -9.69
CA ASP A 306 -27.63 9.32 -8.82
C ASP A 306 -26.33 8.66 -8.30
N THR A 307 -26.29 7.33 -8.21
CA THR A 307 -25.19 6.59 -7.57
C THR A 307 -24.70 5.46 -8.45
N VAL A 308 -23.39 5.40 -8.60
CA VAL A 308 -22.68 4.36 -9.38
C VAL A 308 -21.54 3.78 -8.56
N THR A 309 -21.45 2.45 -8.53
CA THR A 309 -20.28 1.75 -8.03
C THR A 309 -19.61 0.99 -9.17
N VAL A 310 -18.32 1.22 -9.39
CA VAL A 310 -17.52 0.53 -10.40
C VAL A 310 -16.71 -0.58 -9.73
N LEU A 311 -16.99 -1.82 -10.13
CA LEU A 311 -16.30 -3.01 -9.61
C LEU A 311 -15.05 -3.31 -10.43
N VAL A 312 -15.19 -3.30 -11.76
CA VAL A 312 -14.12 -3.64 -12.72
C VAL A 312 -14.59 -3.22 -14.12
N GLY A 313 -13.68 -3.19 -15.09
CA GLY A 313 -14.01 -2.83 -16.48
C GLY A 313 -13.75 -1.36 -16.81
N SER A 314 -14.17 -0.95 -18.01
CA SER A 314 -14.00 0.43 -18.50
C SER A 314 -15.33 0.98 -18.92
N HIS A 315 -15.86 1.91 -18.16
CA HIS A 315 -17.21 2.42 -18.29
C HIS A 315 -17.23 3.90 -18.62
N SER A 316 -18.39 4.37 -19.10
CA SER A 316 -18.65 5.79 -19.34
C SER A 316 -20.03 6.19 -18.80
N ALA A 317 -20.18 7.46 -18.43
CA ALA A 317 -21.45 8.07 -18.06
C ALA A 317 -21.59 9.40 -18.81
N SER A 318 -22.73 9.57 -19.51
CA SER A 318 -23.07 10.81 -20.21
C SER A 318 -23.88 11.78 -19.36
N VAL A 319 -24.12 11.44 -18.10
CA VAL A 319 -24.97 12.17 -17.14
C VAL A 319 -24.15 12.65 -15.96
N ALA A 320 -24.67 13.68 -15.27
CA ALA A 320 -24.11 14.04 -13.96
C ALA A 320 -24.53 13.02 -12.90
N LEU A 321 -23.64 12.77 -11.95
CA LEU A 321 -23.82 11.78 -10.89
C LEU A 321 -23.73 12.44 -9.51
N LYS A 322 -24.50 11.96 -8.53
CA LYS A 322 -24.37 12.43 -7.16
C LYS A 322 -23.23 11.71 -6.43
N SER A 323 -23.10 10.41 -6.62
CA SER A 323 -22.07 9.63 -5.94
C SER A 323 -21.46 8.57 -6.84
N VAL A 324 -20.13 8.47 -6.79
CA VAL A 324 -19.37 7.41 -7.47
C VAL A 324 -18.42 6.76 -6.49
N THR A 325 -18.49 5.42 -6.38
CA THR A 325 -17.55 4.60 -5.65
C THR A 325 -16.74 3.74 -6.61
N MET A 326 -15.43 3.83 -6.55
CA MET A 326 -14.50 3.05 -7.38
C MET A 326 -13.87 1.93 -6.53
N LEU A 327 -14.24 0.69 -6.82
CA LEU A 327 -13.64 -0.52 -6.26
C LEU A 327 -12.65 -1.17 -7.24
N GLY A 328 -12.52 -0.63 -8.44
CA GLY A 328 -11.59 -1.05 -9.49
C GLY A 328 -11.98 -0.47 -10.85
N GLY A 329 -11.28 -0.89 -11.90
CA GLY A 329 -11.59 -0.48 -13.28
C GLY A 329 -11.40 1.00 -13.60
N SER A 330 -12.16 1.47 -14.58
CA SER A 330 -12.15 2.88 -14.98
C SER A 330 -13.55 3.42 -15.29
N LEU A 331 -13.75 4.73 -15.07
CA LEU A 331 -14.98 5.43 -15.40
C LEU A 331 -14.66 6.80 -16.01
N SER A 332 -15.24 7.07 -17.17
CA SER A 332 -15.22 8.41 -17.80
C SER A 332 -16.59 9.07 -17.65
N VAL A 333 -16.65 10.25 -17.04
CA VAL A 333 -17.89 10.99 -16.80
C VAL A 333 -17.89 12.30 -17.58
N ALA A 334 -18.82 12.44 -18.51
CA ALA A 334 -18.99 13.68 -19.30
C ALA A 334 -19.67 14.81 -18.50
N GLY A 335 -20.35 14.48 -17.41
CA GLY A 335 -21.01 15.44 -16.50
C GLY A 335 -20.17 15.76 -15.28
N GLY A 336 -20.78 16.44 -14.30
CA GLY A 336 -20.20 16.64 -12.98
C GLY A 336 -20.48 15.48 -12.03
N VAL A 337 -19.75 15.43 -10.92
CA VAL A 337 -19.96 14.44 -9.84
C VAL A 337 -19.91 15.14 -8.49
N ASP A 338 -20.95 14.98 -7.66
CA ASP A 338 -20.91 15.59 -6.34
C ASP A 338 -19.87 14.91 -5.44
N GLN A 339 -19.90 13.58 -5.34
CA GLN A 339 -19.02 12.82 -4.46
C GLN A 339 -18.32 11.70 -5.23
N VAL A 340 -17.01 11.63 -5.08
CA VAL A 340 -16.15 10.55 -5.63
C VAL A 340 -15.38 9.90 -4.51
N ARG A 341 -15.41 8.57 -4.46
CA ARG A 341 -14.65 7.77 -3.52
C ARG A 341 -13.91 6.62 -4.20
N PHE A 342 -12.63 6.50 -3.93
CA PHE A 342 -11.81 5.36 -4.34
C PHE A 342 -11.44 4.53 -3.11
N ASP A 343 -11.97 3.32 -3.05
CA ASP A 343 -11.63 2.33 -2.01
C ASP A 343 -10.59 1.32 -2.50
N ALA A 344 -10.28 1.32 -3.79
CA ALA A 344 -9.21 0.57 -4.41
C ALA A 344 -8.55 1.36 -5.54
N SER A 345 -7.43 0.85 -6.06
CA SER A 345 -6.74 1.48 -7.20
C SER A 345 -7.61 1.40 -8.46
N ALA A 346 -8.01 2.56 -8.94
CA ALA A 346 -8.90 2.71 -10.09
C ALA A 346 -8.50 3.96 -10.91
N VAL A 347 -9.13 4.16 -12.07
CA VAL A 347 -8.91 5.34 -12.92
C VAL A 347 -10.23 6.04 -13.17
N MET A 348 -10.25 7.36 -13.03
CA MET A 348 -11.45 8.15 -13.32
C MET A 348 -11.10 9.44 -14.05
N ASP A 349 -11.87 9.73 -15.11
CA ASP A 349 -11.78 10.97 -15.87
C ASP A 349 -13.11 11.72 -15.82
N ILE A 350 -13.11 12.97 -15.37
CA ILE A 350 -14.31 13.78 -15.19
C ILE A 350 -14.17 15.08 -15.99
N THR A 351 -15.11 15.32 -16.89
CA THR A 351 -15.12 16.55 -17.69
C THR A 351 -15.77 17.71 -16.93
N GLY A 352 -16.77 17.43 -16.11
CA GLY A 352 -17.50 18.44 -15.32
C GLY A 352 -16.86 18.74 -13.97
N ASN A 353 -17.63 19.40 -13.10
CA ASN A 353 -17.19 19.79 -11.77
C ASN A 353 -17.36 18.65 -10.76
N VAL A 354 -16.51 18.67 -9.74
CA VAL A 354 -16.55 17.75 -8.59
C VAL A 354 -16.70 18.58 -7.33
N ARG A 355 -17.58 18.17 -6.41
CA ARG A 355 -17.62 18.79 -5.09
C ARG A 355 -16.55 18.16 -4.19
N ASP A 356 -16.68 16.88 -3.90
CA ASP A 356 -15.78 16.17 -3.01
C ASP A 356 -15.20 14.93 -3.70
N ALA A 357 -13.88 14.76 -3.70
CA ALA A 357 -13.20 13.55 -4.15
C ALA A 357 -12.23 13.03 -3.09
N VAL A 358 -12.37 11.74 -2.76
CA VAL A 358 -11.52 11.05 -1.78
C VAL A 358 -10.93 9.79 -2.42
N LEU A 359 -9.62 9.78 -2.64
CA LEU A 359 -8.87 8.62 -3.08
C LEU A 359 -8.18 8.00 -1.86
N ALA A 360 -8.85 7.08 -1.17
CA ALA A 360 -8.35 6.52 0.10
C ALA A 360 -7.08 5.70 -0.08
N VAL A 361 -6.98 4.93 -1.17
CA VAL A 361 -5.84 4.03 -1.44
C VAL A 361 -5.52 4.02 -2.93
N GLY A 362 -4.44 4.69 -3.30
CA GLY A 362 -3.95 4.66 -4.70
C GLY A 362 -4.96 5.21 -5.71
N GLY A 363 -4.82 4.77 -6.95
CA GLY A 363 -5.70 5.22 -8.06
C GLY A 363 -5.29 6.54 -8.70
N THR A 364 -5.95 6.86 -9.80
CA THR A 364 -5.69 8.08 -10.57
C THR A 364 -7.00 8.75 -10.95
N ILE A 365 -7.12 10.06 -10.68
CA ILE A 365 -8.26 10.87 -11.11
C ILE A 365 -7.79 12.04 -11.99
N THR A 366 -8.50 12.26 -13.10
CA THR A 366 -8.34 13.47 -13.93
C THR A 366 -9.63 14.31 -13.83
N ILE A 367 -9.50 15.57 -13.45
CA ILE A 367 -10.61 16.52 -13.34
C ILE A 367 -10.35 17.68 -14.27
N ASN A 368 -11.18 17.82 -15.31
CA ASN A 368 -11.08 18.92 -16.26
C ASN A 368 -11.91 20.16 -15.85
N GLY A 369 -12.93 19.96 -15.01
CA GLY A 369 -13.70 21.03 -14.37
C GLY A 369 -13.10 21.50 -13.05
N SER A 370 -13.94 22.11 -12.20
CA SER A 370 -13.53 22.53 -10.85
C SER A 370 -13.71 21.42 -9.81
N VAL A 371 -12.93 21.49 -8.73
CA VAL A 371 -13.10 20.63 -7.55
C VAL A 371 -13.09 21.49 -6.27
N GLU A 372 -14.08 21.29 -5.40
CA GLU A 372 -14.10 22.00 -4.11
C GLU A 372 -13.12 21.37 -3.13
N LYS A 373 -13.18 20.04 -2.94
CA LYS A 373 -12.30 19.32 -2.03
C LYS A 373 -11.76 18.03 -2.65
N LEU A 374 -10.43 17.87 -2.64
CA LEU A 374 -9.74 16.70 -3.16
C LEU A 374 -8.79 16.16 -2.10
N LEU A 375 -9.02 14.93 -1.62
CA LEU A 375 -8.17 14.22 -0.68
C LEU A 375 -7.46 13.08 -1.40
N LEU A 376 -6.14 13.18 -1.50
CA LEU A 376 -5.28 12.17 -2.09
C LEU A 376 -4.61 11.36 -0.98
N GLY A 377 -5.15 10.18 -0.70
CA GLY A 377 -4.55 9.22 0.22
C GLY A 377 -3.24 8.64 -0.32
N LYS A 378 -2.66 7.73 0.43
CA LYS A 378 -1.34 7.15 0.15
C LYS A 378 -1.26 6.58 -1.28
N ASN A 379 -0.22 7.01 -2.03
CA ASN A 379 0.06 6.61 -3.42
C ASN A 379 -1.01 7.04 -4.46
N ALA A 380 -1.99 7.85 -4.10
CA ALA A 380 -2.98 8.36 -5.03
C ALA A 380 -2.39 9.41 -5.97
N LYS A 381 -2.98 9.54 -7.17
CA LYS A 381 -2.56 10.51 -8.18
C LYS A 381 -3.75 11.32 -8.68
N ALA A 382 -3.54 12.61 -8.88
CA ALA A 382 -4.52 13.47 -9.50
C ALA A 382 -3.90 14.37 -10.58
N VAL A 383 -4.67 14.61 -11.63
CA VAL A 383 -4.43 15.70 -12.60
C VAL A 383 -5.64 16.62 -12.53
N VAL A 384 -5.43 17.89 -12.23
CA VAL A 384 -6.49 18.91 -12.17
C VAL A 384 -6.18 19.99 -13.19
N ASN A 385 -7.01 20.06 -14.24
CA ASN A 385 -6.87 21.03 -15.33
C ASN A 385 -7.68 22.31 -15.09
N GLY A 386 -8.71 22.25 -14.24
CA GLY A 386 -9.54 23.39 -13.85
C GLY A 386 -9.15 24.01 -12.51
N GLU A 387 -10.15 24.45 -11.74
CA GLU A 387 -9.95 25.11 -10.46
C GLU A 387 -10.11 24.14 -9.29
N ALA A 388 -9.27 24.29 -8.26
CA ALA A 388 -9.36 23.56 -7.00
C ALA A 388 -9.44 24.51 -5.81
N VAL A 389 -10.42 24.30 -4.90
CA VAL A 389 -10.49 25.10 -3.67
C VAL A 389 -9.52 24.54 -2.64
N GLN A 390 -9.56 23.26 -2.36
CA GLN A 390 -8.67 22.63 -1.40
C GLN A 390 -8.21 21.25 -1.89
N VAL A 391 -6.90 21.01 -1.87
CA VAL A 391 -6.30 19.72 -2.18
C VAL A 391 -5.41 19.31 -1.02
N GLU A 392 -5.59 18.10 -0.51
CA GLU A 392 -4.75 17.51 0.53
C GLU A 392 -4.06 16.25 0.01
N LEU A 393 -2.76 16.13 0.27
CA LEU A 393 -1.93 15.01 -0.15
C LEU A 393 -1.37 14.27 1.06
N ASP A 394 -1.59 12.97 1.11
CA ASP A 394 -0.93 12.06 2.05
C ASP A 394 0.37 11.48 1.46
N ALA A 395 0.99 10.53 2.17
CA ALA A 395 2.29 9.99 1.82
C ALA A 395 2.35 9.40 0.39
N ASN A 396 3.40 9.75 -0.36
CA ASN A 396 3.63 9.37 -1.75
C ASN A 396 2.50 9.78 -2.73
N ALA A 397 1.57 10.62 -2.33
CA ALA A 397 0.56 11.14 -3.24
C ALA A 397 1.15 12.15 -4.22
N SER A 398 0.54 12.23 -5.41
CA SER A 398 1.02 13.12 -6.49
C SER A 398 -0.12 13.93 -7.08
N LEU A 399 0.06 15.23 -7.17
CA LEU A 399 -0.83 16.17 -7.84
C LEU A 399 -0.10 16.82 -9.02
N GLU A 400 -0.72 16.75 -10.20
CA GLU A 400 -0.40 17.60 -11.33
C GLU A 400 -1.49 18.67 -11.46
N MET A 401 -1.15 19.92 -11.14
CA MET A 401 -2.04 21.05 -11.15
C MET A 401 -1.75 21.91 -12.38
N ASN A 402 -2.61 21.87 -13.37
CA ASN A 402 -2.47 22.64 -14.61
C ASN A 402 -3.35 23.90 -14.64
N GLY A 403 -4.35 23.97 -13.76
CA GLY A 403 -5.20 25.14 -13.55
C GLY A 403 -4.82 25.94 -12.31
N TYR A 404 -5.79 26.37 -11.53
CA TYR A 404 -5.62 27.19 -10.34
C TYR A 404 -6.04 26.44 -9.08
N ALA A 405 -5.25 26.53 -8.02
CA ALA A 405 -5.62 26.03 -6.70
C ALA A 405 -5.59 27.16 -5.66
N LYS A 406 -6.61 27.21 -4.79
CA LYS A 406 -6.61 28.15 -3.67
C LYS A 406 -5.70 27.68 -2.54
N LEU A 407 -5.80 26.40 -2.16
CA LEU A 407 -4.98 25.82 -1.09
C LEU A 407 -4.57 24.39 -1.44
N ILE A 408 -3.28 24.09 -1.30
CA ILE A 408 -2.72 22.73 -1.37
C ILE A 408 -2.00 22.44 -0.06
N VAL A 409 -2.29 21.29 0.57
CA VAL A 409 -1.68 20.86 1.84
C VAL A 409 -1.00 19.50 1.65
N LEU A 410 0.29 19.42 1.94
CA LEU A 410 1.07 18.19 1.92
C LEU A 410 1.20 17.64 3.35
N ASN A 411 0.33 16.69 3.70
CA ASN A 411 0.26 16.06 5.03
C ASN A 411 1.26 14.92 5.19
N GLY A 412 1.62 14.25 4.08
CA GLY A 412 2.46 13.05 4.08
C GLY A 412 3.81 13.24 3.42
N GLN A 413 4.80 12.42 3.84
CA GLN A 413 6.14 12.40 3.25
C GLN A 413 6.11 11.97 1.76
N TYR A 414 7.10 12.42 1.00
CA TYR A 414 7.25 12.14 -0.42
C TYR A 414 6.06 12.61 -1.28
N GLY A 415 5.25 13.53 -0.77
CA GLY A 415 4.20 14.19 -1.53
C GLY A 415 4.78 15.00 -2.69
N LYS A 416 4.13 14.93 -3.87
CA LYS A 416 4.59 15.59 -5.08
C LYS A 416 3.53 16.53 -5.63
N VAL A 417 3.89 17.80 -5.87
CA VAL A 417 3.04 18.80 -6.52
C VAL A 417 3.80 19.43 -7.69
N VAL A 418 3.28 19.20 -8.88
CA VAL A 418 3.86 19.68 -10.15
C VAL A 418 2.77 20.26 -11.05
N GLY A 419 3.12 20.76 -12.20
CA GLY A 419 2.19 21.22 -13.24
C GLY A 419 2.53 22.61 -13.76
N SER A 420 1.75 23.05 -14.74
CA SER A 420 1.88 24.37 -15.39
C SER A 420 0.99 25.45 -14.78
N GLY A 421 0.15 25.07 -13.81
CA GLY A 421 -0.81 25.95 -13.15
C GLY A 421 -0.20 26.80 -12.02
N TYR A 422 -1.08 27.24 -11.12
CA TYR A 422 -0.71 28.14 -10.02
C TYR A 422 -1.49 27.82 -8.75
N ALA A 423 -0.88 27.95 -7.59
CA ALA A 423 -1.54 27.87 -6.30
C ALA A 423 -1.42 29.19 -5.51
N GLU A 424 -2.51 29.61 -4.87
CA GLU A 424 -2.48 30.79 -3.98
C GLU A 424 -1.64 30.47 -2.73
N GLU A 425 -1.86 29.32 -2.10
CA GLU A 425 -1.10 28.88 -0.93
C GLU A 425 -0.76 27.39 -1.02
N ILE A 426 0.49 27.05 -0.68
CA ILE A 426 0.93 25.65 -0.50
C ILE A 426 1.49 25.52 0.91
N ARG A 427 0.94 24.59 1.72
CA ARG A 427 1.42 24.25 3.06
C ARG A 427 2.10 22.90 3.07
N ILE A 428 3.30 22.85 3.62
CA ILE A 428 4.08 21.62 3.77
C ILE A 428 4.14 21.25 5.25
N LEU A 429 3.49 20.15 5.63
CA LEU A 429 3.42 19.65 7.00
C LEU A 429 4.31 18.41 7.22
N ALA A 430 4.85 17.82 6.14
CA ALA A 430 5.70 16.63 6.19
C ALA A 430 6.96 16.80 5.34
N GLY A 431 8.02 16.06 5.68
CA GLY A 431 9.32 16.13 5.00
C GLY A 431 9.37 15.44 3.65
N ASP A 432 10.53 15.60 2.98
CA ASP A 432 10.86 14.93 1.71
C ASP A 432 9.82 15.15 0.60
N THR A 433 9.15 16.28 0.59
CA THR A 433 8.15 16.66 -0.41
C THR A 433 8.81 17.35 -1.61
N PHE A 434 8.19 17.21 -2.79
CA PHE A 434 8.67 17.81 -4.02
C PHE A 434 7.60 18.76 -4.61
N VAL A 435 7.92 20.06 -4.67
CA VAL A 435 7.01 21.11 -5.17
C VAL A 435 7.72 21.93 -6.23
N THR A 436 7.17 21.95 -7.46
CA THR A 436 7.63 22.83 -8.55
C THR A 436 6.52 23.76 -9.06
N LEU A 437 5.29 23.62 -8.52
CA LEU A 437 4.16 24.47 -8.90
C LEU A 437 4.40 25.92 -8.46
N ALA A 438 4.10 26.87 -9.32
CA ALA A 438 4.15 28.28 -8.99
C ALA A 438 3.14 28.63 -7.88
N THR A 439 3.55 29.42 -6.88
CA THR A 439 2.68 29.81 -5.76
C THR A 439 3.01 31.22 -5.27
N SER A 440 2.01 31.95 -4.75
CA SER A 440 2.23 33.24 -4.07
C SER A 440 2.68 33.07 -2.62
N LYS A 441 2.33 31.96 -1.97
CA LYS A 441 2.71 31.69 -0.60
C LYS A 441 3.10 30.21 -0.42
N LEU A 442 4.36 29.97 -0.06
CA LEU A 442 4.87 28.66 0.34
C LEU A 442 5.10 28.67 1.86
N ASP A 443 4.26 27.96 2.61
CA ASP A 443 4.34 27.81 4.07
C ASP A 443 4.88 26.42 4.40
N ASN A 444 6.17 26.33 4.70
CA ASN A 444 6.83 25.08 5.06
C ASN A 444 6.89 24.92 6.58
N GLN A 445 5.78 24.58 7.22
CA GLN A 445 5.66 24.40 8.65
C GLN A 445 6.49 23.24 9.18
N TRP A 446 6.67 22.18 8.38
CA TRP A 446 7.54 21.07 8.74
C TRP A 446 8.98 21.52 8.89
N TRP A 447 9.49 22.31 7.91
CA TRP A 447 10.84 22.85 7.98
C TRP A 447 11.03 23.73 9.23
N THR A 448 10.12 24.66 9.44
CA THR A 448 10.16 25.57 10.57
C THR A 448 10.12 24.83 11.90
N SER A 449 9.21 23.86 12.05
CA SER A 449 9.10 23.04 13.25
C SER A 449 10.36 22.23 13.55
N CYS A 450 10.93 21.57 12.53
CA CYS A 450 12.18 20.81 12.70
C CYS A 450 13.35 21.72 13.06
N TYR A 451 13.43 22.90 12.45
CA TYR A 451 14.49 23.87 12.67
C TYR A 451 14.43 24.45 14.09
N GLU A 452 13.26 24.94 14.53
CA GLU A 452 13.08 25.54 15.85
C GLU A 452 13.21 24.53 17.00
N ASN A 453 12.76 23.29 16.78
CA ASN A 453 12.84 22.23 17.80
C ASN A 453 14.20 21.52 17.84
N ALA A 454 15.13 21.84 16.97
CA ALA A 454 16.42 21.18 16.86
C ALA A 454 17.19 21.06 18.19
N PRO A 455 17.27 22.10 19.06
CA PRO A 455 17.95 21.99 20.35
C PRO A 455 17.37 20.96 21.31
N ASN A 456 16.09 20.61 21.15
CA ASN A 456 15.38 19.67 22.03
C ASN A 456 15.51 18.21 21.56
N VAL A 457 15.80 17.98 20.28
CA VAL A 457 15.82 16.62 19.69
C VAL A 457 17.23 16.10 19.42
N VAL A 458 18.22 16.98 19.23
CA VAL A 458 19.61 16.57 19.00
C VAL A 458 20.21 16.01 20.27
N GLN A 459 20.70 14.79 20.19
CA GLN A 459 21.27 14.08 21.33
C GLN A 459 22.79 14.03 21.26
N THR A 460 23.42 13.94 22.43
CA THR A 460 24.87 13.72 22.56
C THR A 460 25.15 12.30 23.08
N GLN A 461 26.31 11.77 22.73
CA GLN A 461 26.79 10.49 23.27
C GLN A 461 27.00 10.59 24.79
N LYS A 462 26.51 9.60 25.51
CA LYS A 462 26.71 9.45 26.96
C LYS A 462 27.55 8.21 27.23
N ALA A 463 28.86 8.38 27.36
CA ALA A 463 29.77 7.31 27.75
C ALA A 463 29.70 7.09 29.27
N ALA A 464 28.78 6.23 29.72
CA ALA A 464 28.49 6.04 31.13
C ALA A 464 29.66 5.37 31.89
N CYS A 465 29.91 5.88 33.10
CA CYS A 465 30.84 5.31 34.08
C CYS A 465 30.14 5.12 35.42
N VAL A 466 30.34 4.00 36.07
CA VAL A 466 29.86 3.74 37.43
C VAL A 466 30.98 4.01 38.40
N ILE A 467 30.72 4.79 39.44
CA ILE A 467 31.70 5.03 40.53
C ILE A 467 31.89 3.79 41.37
N ASP A 468 33.11 3.26 41.41
CA ASP A 468 33.45 1.97 42.06
C ASP A 468 33.59 2.13 43.58
N ARG A 469 33.93 3.33 44.07
CA ARG A 469 34.10 3.69 45.47
C ARG A 469 33.90 5.17 45.68
N ASP A 470 33.52 5.55 46.89
CA ASP A 470 33.38 6.97 47.25
C ASP A 470 34.58 7.79 46.80
N THR A 471 34.35 8.86 46.08
CA THR A 471 35.39 9.71 45.48
C THR A 471 34.96 11.15 45.45
N LYS A 472 35.79 12.03 44.93
CA LYS A 472 35.52 13.47 44.81
C LYS A 472 35.47 13.87 43.37
N LEU A 473 34.47 14.74 43.05
CA LEU A 473 34.43 15.48 41.80
C LEU A 473 35.22 16.75 41.98
N TYR A 474 36.19 17.02 41.13
CA TYR A 474 37.02 18.19 41.14
C TYR A 474 36.62 19.18 40.03
N ALA A 475 36.82 20.49 40.27
CA ALA A 475 36.42 21.52 39.29
C ALA A 475 37.19 21.46 37.98
N ASP A 476 38.43 21.02 38.02
CA ASP A 476 39.32 20.95 36.88
C ASP A 476 40.32 19.78 37.01
N ARG A 477 41.17 19.62 36.01
CA ARG A 477 42.16 18.54 35.93
C ARG A 477 43.33 18.67 36.88
N ASN A 478 43.52 19.85 37.49
CA ASN A 478 44.55 20.01 38.52
C ASN A 478 44.15 19.32 39.83
N MET A 479 42.86 18.96 39.98
CA MET A 479 42.31 18.22 41.12
C MET A 479 42.52 18.97 42.46
N ASN A 480 42.53 20.30 42.42
CA ASN A 480 42.80 21.10 43.62
C ASN A 480 41.51 21.56 44.33
N LYS A 481 40.42 21.74 43.59
CA LYS A 481 39.15 22.28 44.14
C LYS A 481 38.06 21.21 44.01
N VAL A 482 37.53 20.76 45.14
CA VAL A 482 36.41 19.80 45.19
C VAL A 482 35.11 20.56 44.90
N VAL A 483 34.30 19.99 43.98
CA VAL A 483 32.95 20.45 43.64
C VAL A 483 31.92 19.77 44.53
N ARG A 484 31.98 18.41 44.61
CA ARG A 484 31.16 17.60 45.53
C ARG A 484 31.78 16.20 45.72
N GLU A 485 31.25 15.46 46.70
CA GLU A 485 31.53 14.05 46.84
C GLU A 485 30.62 13.20 45.92
N LEU A 486 31.14 12.12 45.36
CA LEU A 486 30.45 11.10 44.61
C LEU A 486 30.44 9.81 45.38
N LYS A 487 29.32 9.12 45.44
CA LYS A 487 29.16 7.85 46.15
C LYS A 487 29.34 6.65 45.21
N GLN A 488 29.75 5.54 45.79
CA GLN A 488 29.78 4.28 45.05
C GLN A 488 28.42 3.99 44.41
N GLY A 489 28.43 3.55 43.15
CA GLY A 489 27.25 3.27 42.36
C GLY A 489 26.64 4.49 41.62
N GLU A 490 27.07 5.72 41.90
CA GLU A 490 26.62 6.87 41.10
C GLU A 490 27.10 6.75 39.66
N ILE A 491 26.28 7.22 38.70
CA ILE A 491 26.61 7.26 37.29
C ILE A 491 27.10 8.64 36.92
N VAL A 492 28.20 8.71 36.19
CA VAL A 492 28.74 9.91 35.57
C VAL A 492 29.03 9.60 34.09
N TYR A 493 29.10 10.62 33.26
CA TYR A 493 29.36 10.45 31.83
C TYR A 493 30.78 10.91 31.49
N ASN A 494 31.59 10.03 30.92
CA ASN A 494 32.95 10.34 30.47
C ASN A 494 32.92 11.18 29.18
N GLU A 495 33.42 12.39 29.25
CA GLU A 495 33.50 13.27 28.10
C GLU A 495 34.90 13.25 27.46
N TYR A 496 35.94 13.05 28.26
CA TYR A 496 37.31 12.99 27.79
C TYR A 496 38.24 12.29 28.79
N ASN A 497 39.13 11.43 28.27
CA ASN A 497 40.13 10.73 29.05
C ASN A 497 41.53 11.17 28.67
N ASN A 498 42.32 11.65 29.63
CA ASN A 498 43.70 12.03 29.44
C ASN A 498 44.53 11.52 30.60
N GLY A 499 45.20 10.39 30.43
CA GLY A 499 46.28 9.93 31.30
C GLY A 499 45.84 9.69 32.75
N GLY A 500 44.74 9.01 32.99
CA GLY A 500 44.28 8.65 34.31
C GLY A 500 43.35 9.63 34.99
N ARG A 501 42.93 10.69 34.29
CA ARG A 501 41.92 11.65 34.73
C ARG A 501 40.83 11.76 33.71
N LEU A 502 39.57 11.61 34.13
CA LEU A 502 38.38 11.78 33.28
C LEU A 502 37.78 13.13 33.51
N SER A 503 37.47 13.85 32.44
CA SER A 503 36.48 14.93 32.47
C SER A 503 35.12 14.28 32.38
N VAL A 504 34.21 14.60 33.29
CA VAL A 504 32.90 13.97 33.39
C VAL A 504 31.80 15.00 33.53
N THR A 505 30.61 14.61 33.07
CA THR A 505 29.35 15.31 33.29
C THR A 505 28.43 14.42 34.13
N LEU A 506 27.78 14.94 35.13
CA LEU A 506 26.80 14.23 35.93
C LEU A 506 25.40 14.33 35.29
N PRO A 507 24.45 13.45 35.68
CA PRO A 507 23.07 13.49 35.17
C PRO A 507 22.37 14.84 35.36
N ASP A 508 22.75 15.61 36.38
CA ASP A 508 22.21 16.96 36.65
C ASP A 508 22.90 18.09 35.86
N GLY A 509 23.83 17.75 34.97
CA GLY A 509 24.60 18.68 34.15
C GLY A 509 25.85 19.24 34.84
N THR A 510 26.13 18.88 36.09
CA THR A 510 27.36 19.32 36.81
C THR A 510 28.57 18.70 36.08
N THR A 511 29.53 19.51 35.75
CA THR A 511 30.79 19.08 35.14
C THR A 511 31.95 19.08 36.09
N GLY A 512 32.97 18.24 35.83
CA GLY A 512 34.17 18.22 36.64
C GLY A 512 35.15 17.11 36.19
N CYS A 513 36.09 16.79 37.08
CA CYS A 513 37.11 15.77 36.82
C CYS A 513 37.17 14.75 37.97
N ILE A 514 37.41 13.49 37.63
CA ILE A 514 37.66 12.40 38.59
C ILE A 514 38.91 11.64 38.20
N TYR A 515 39.46 10.84 39.13
CA TYR A 515 40.49 9.89 38.80
C TYR A 515 39.90 8.69 38.07
N ARG A 516 40.48 8.26 36.93
CA ARG A 516 40.06 7.11 36.15
C ARG A 516 39.98 5.81 36.98
N SER A 517 40.86 5.67 37.99
CA SER A 517 40.91 4.53 38.89
C SER A 517 39.75 4.47 39.91
N THR A 518 38.80 5.38 39.88
CA THR A 518 37.67 5.45 40.82
C THR A 518 36.33 5.04 40.16
N CYS A 519 36.37 4.66 38.90
CA CYS A 519 35.16 4.27 38.17
C CYS A 519 35.42 3.19 37.14
N THR A 520 34.36 2.43 36.83
CA THR A 520 34.29 1.49 35.72
C THR A 520 33.54 2.15 34.56
N ILE A 521 34.20 2.22 33.40
CA ILE A 521 33.56 2.72 32.15
C ILE A 521 32.77 1.56 31.56
N LEU A 522 31.49 1.78 31.27
CA LEU A 522 30.63 0.78 30.62
C LEU A 522 30.96 0.68 29.11
N ASP A 523 30.93 -0.54 28.58
CA ASP A 523 31.42 -0.83 27.22
C ASP A 523 30.45 -0.34 26.12
N GLU A 524 29.16 -0.16 26.42
CA GLU A 524 28.16 0.25 25.42
C GLU A 524 27.85 1.76 25.54
N PRO A 525 28.24 2.55 24.53
CA PRO A 525 27.83 3.95 24.46
C PRO A 525 26.37 4.08 24.06
N SER A 526 25.68 5.10 24.57
CA SER A 526 24.38 5.47 24.00
C SER A 526 24.60 6.18 22.66
N THR A 527 24.69 5.42 21.60
CA THR A 527 24.81 5.92 20.23
C THR A 527 23.85 5.20 19.33
N ASP A 528 23.33 5.88 18.31
CA ASP A 528 22.49 5.28 17.28
C ASP A 528 22.90 5.79 15.91
N GLY A 529 23.75 5.04 15.22
CA GLY A 529 24.23 5.35 13.87
C GLY A 529 23.15 5.26 12.78
N THR A 530 21.98 4.69 13.09
CA THR A 530 20.84 4.62 12.15
C THR A 530 20.06 5.93 12.09
N VAL A 531 20.11 6.73 13.16
CA VAL A 531 19.45 8.04 13.20
C VAL A 531 20.10 8.99 12.20
N ASP A 532 19.28 9.60 11.37
CA ASP A 532 19.66 10.74 10.54
C ASP A 532 18.65 11.87 10.74
N TYR A 533 19.09 12.93 11.43
CA TYR A 533 18.23 14.08 11.64
C TYR A 533 17.86 14.73 10.29
N PRO A 534 16.63 15.24 10.12
CA PRO A 534 16.26 16.04 8.96
C PRO A 534 17.20 17.24 8.75
N THR A 535 17.36 17.64 7.51
CA THR A 535 18.20 18.81 7.16
C THR A 535 17.88 20.06 8.00
N PRO A 536 16.59 20.48 8.14
CA PRO A 536 16.28 21.64 8.98
C PRO A 536 16.66 21.48 10.46
N THR A 537 16.59 20.28 11.01
CA THR A 537 17.07 19.99 12.37
C THR A 537 18.59 20.17 12.46
N LYS A 538 19.34 19.70 11.47
CA LYS A 538 20.81 19.84 11.44
C LYS A 538 21.21 21.32 11.34
N GLU A 539 20.58 22.07 10.45
CA GLU A 539 20.82 23.51 10.25
C GLU A 539 20.39 24.32 11.48
N GLY A 540 19.17 24.09 11.96
CA GLY A 540 18.65 24.78 13.14
C GLY A 540 19.49 24.55 14.40
N PHE A 541 20.07 23.35 14.56
CA PHE A 541 20.96 23.08 15.68
C PHE A 541 22.28 23.85 15.60
N MET A 542 22.90 23.90 14.42
CA MET A 542 24.14 24.67 14.24
C MET A 542 23.90 26.17 14.39
N ASP A 543 22.78 26.70 13.91
CA ASP A 543 22.40 28.10 14.06
C ASP A 543 22.05 28.44 15.50
N TYR A 544 21.40 27.53 16.24
CA TYR A 544 21.16 27.69 17.67
C TYR A 544 22.46 27.76 18.46
N LEU A 545 23.44 26.91 18.16
CA LEU A 545 24.75 26.98 18.85
C LEU A 545 25.54 28.25 18.51
N GLY A 546 25.24 28.90 17.42
CA GLY A 546 25.74 30.23 17.05
C GLY A 546 27.24 30.31 16.80
N TYR A 547 27.92 29.20 16.52
CA TYR A 547 29.35 29.21 16.21
C TYR A 547 29.62 29.89 14.88
N ASP A 548 30.70 30.68 14.86
CA ASP A 548 31.31 31.24 13.66
C ASP A 548 32.44 30.33 13.11
N SER A 549 32.88 30.57 11.92
CA SER A 549 34.08 29.95 11.31
C SER A 549 34.94 31.01 10.68
N GLU A 550 36.25 30.81 10.64
CA GLU A 550 37.21 31.67 9.89
C GLU A 550 37.11 31.43 8.38
N THR A 551 36.36 30.41 7.96
CA THR A 551 36.09 30.04 6.57
C THR A 551 34.59 30.03 6.33
N ASP A 552 34.16 29.90 5.07
CA ASP A 552 32.76 29.75 4.71
C ASP A 552 32.18 28.36 5.09
N TYR A 553 32.93 27.55 5.84
CA TYR A 553 32.54 26.18 6.19
C TYR A 553 32.53 25.94 7.70
N LEU A 554 31.64 25.06 8.14
CA LEU A 554 31.58 24.51 9.50
C LEU A 554 31.43 23.00 9.44
N ILE A 555 32.13 22.29 10.30
CA ILE A 555 32.04 20.82 10.43
C ILE A 555 31.40 20.49 11.77
N TRP A 556 30.31 19.70 11.78
CA TRP A 556 29.72 19.12 12.98
C TRP A 556 30.00 17.63 13.04
N VAL A 557 30.60 17.17 14.13
CA VAL A 557 30.77 15.75 14.45
C VAL A 557 29.73 15.40 15.51
N SER A 558 28.72 14.63 15.11
CA SER A 558 27.72 14.07 16.03
C SER A 558 28.24 12.74 16.59
N ARG A 559 28.60 12.73 17.87
CA ARG A 559 29.02 11.53 18.58
C ARG A 559 27.86 10.55 18.80
N TYR A 560 26.61 11.05 18.88
CA TYR A 560 25.43 10.21 19.03
C TYR A 560 25.08 9.47 17.75
N THR A 561 24.92 10.19 16.64
CA THR A 561 24.52 9.59 15.35
C THR A 561 25.70 9.01 14.55
N GLN A 562 26.92 9.18 15.03
CA GLN A 562 28.15 8.72 14.34
C GLN A 562 28.25 9.27 12.91
N LYS A 563 27.97 10.56 12.75
CA LYS A 563 28.00 11.27 11.47
C LYS A 563 28.82 12.56 11.56
N VAL A 564 29.45 12.88 10.46
CA VAL A 564 30.09 14.18 10.18
C VAL A 564 29.21 14.93 9.19
N MET A 565 28.82 16.13 9.55
CA MET A 565 28.02 17.02 8.69
C MET A 565 28.85 18.26 8.37
N VAL A 566 28.82 18.69 7.12
CA VAL A 566 29.51 19.89 6.66
C VAL A 566 28.50 20.90 6.19
N PHE A 567 28.65 22.12 6.66
CA PHE A 567 27.81 23.26 6.33
C PHE A 567 28.61 24.32 5.60
N GLN A 568 27.93 25.10 4.79
CA GLN A 568 28.45 26.32 4.17
C GLN A 568 27.59 27.50 4.56
N GLY A 569 28.20 28.65 4.87
CA GLY A 569 27.51 29.85 5.27
C GLY A 569 28.26 30.68 6.30
N SER A 570 27.56 31.20 7.27
CA SER A 570 28.10 32.02 8.37
C SER A 570 27.31 31.80 9.66
N ALA A 571 27.79 32.34 10.78
CA ALA A 571 27.13 32.19 12.07
C ALA A 571 25.62 32.50 12.01
N ARG A 572 24.80 31.54 12.49
CA ARG A 572 23.33 31.57 12.49
C ARG A 572 22.69 31.59 11.10
N ASN A 573 23.41 31.13 10.08
CA ASN A 573 22.91 30.98 8.70
C ASN A 573 23.72 29.88 7.99
N TRP A 574 23.71 28.68 8.58
CA TRP A 574 24.43 27.53 8.09
C TRP A 574 23.55 26.64 7.22
N THR A 575 23.98 26.37 6.00
CA THR A 575 23.31 25.44 5.05
C THR A 575 24.08 24.13 4.97
N LEU A 576 23.39 23.02 5.19
CA LEU A 576 23.97 21.68 5.10
C LEU A 576 24.35 21.34 3.66
N ILE A 577 25.61 20.97 3.42
CA ILE A 577 26.08 20.57 2.08
C ILE A 577 26.44 19.08 1.99
N ARG A 578 26.87 18.43 3.11
CA ARG A 578 27.21 17.00 3.14
C ARG A 578 26.92 16.38 4.49
N THR A 579 26.61 15.09 4.46
CA THR A 579 26.54 14.21 5.65
C THR A 579 27.28 12.91 5.34
N PHE A 580 28.19 12.51 6.23
CA PHE A 580 29.01 11.31 6.08
C PHE A 580 28.91 10.42 7.31
N PRO A 581 28.93 9.08 7.19
CA PRO A 581 29.10 8.20 8.35
C PRO A 581 30.54 8.34 8.89
N CYS A 582 30.70 8.24 10.21
CA CYS A 582 32.01 8.24 10.84
C CYS A 582 32.12 7.22 11.97
N GLY A 583 33.33 7.01 12.47
CA GLY A 583 33.59 6.28 13.72
C GLY A 583 34.31 7.21 14.69
N SER A 584 33.60 7.71 15.71
CA SER A 584 34.21 8.55 16.76
C SER A 584 34.96 7.72 17.80
N GLY A 585 35.47 8.37 18.83
CA GLY A 585 36.17 7.72 19.96
C GLY A 585 35.29 6.79 20.75
N SER A 586 35.86 5.65 21.19
CA SER A 586 35.19 4.68 22.07
C SER A 586 34.86 5.29 23.44
N ASN A 587 34.06 4.60 24.25
CA ASN A 587 33.73 5.04 25.61
C ASN A 587 34.93 5.28 26.50
N THR A 588 36.01 4.51 26.29
CA THR A 588 37.27 4.64 27.07
C THR A 588 38.08 5.85 26.63
N THR A 589 37.95 6.27 25.38
CA THR A 589 38.69 7.38 24.78
C THR A 589 37.76 8.17 23.85
N PRO A 590 36.72 8.81 24.37
CA PRO A 590 35.74 9.52 23.54
C PRO A 590 36.40 10.70 22.79
N THR A 591 35.90 11.00 21.60
CA THR A 591 36.26 12.23 20.91
C THR A 591 35.83 13.41 21.79
N PRO A 592 36.74 14.30 22.18
CA PRO A 592 36.42 15.37 23.12
C PRO A 592 35.36 16.30 22.55
N PRO A 593 34.28 16.59 23.32
CA PRO A 593 33.27 17.55 22.91
C PRO A 593 33.83 18.98 22.96
N GLY A 594 33.24 19.84 22.16
CA GLY A 594 33.61 21.25 22.15
C GLY A 594 33.71 21.85 20.75
N ALA A 595 34.18 23.09 20.72
CA ALA A 595 34.39 23.81 19.48
C ALA A 595 35.89 23.99 19.21
N PHE A 596 36.33 23.51 18.09
CA PHE A 596 37.71 23.49 17.64
C PHE A 596 37.80 24.13 16.25
N ARG A 597 39.00 24.02 15.64
CA ARG A 597 39.23 24.38 14.23
C ARG A 597 40.23 23.40 13.60
N THR A 598 40.17 23.21 12.31
CA THR A 598 41.21 22.47 11.60
C THR A 598 42.52 23.23 11.66
N GLU A 599 43.61 22.57 12.12
CA GLU A 599 44.90 23.22 12.41
C GLU A 599 45.91 23.00 11.29
N TYR A 600 46.20 21.73 10.99
CA TYR A 600 47.14 21.32 9.95
C TYR A 600 46.82 19.93 9.43
N ARG A 601 47.56 19.50 8.38
CA ARG A 601 47.33 18.22 7.70
C ARG A 601 48.59 17.43 7.58
N ASN A 602 48.45 16.11 7.57
CA ASN A 602 49.48 15.15 7.16
C ASN A 602 48.94 14.31 6.00
N THR A 603 49.84 13.73 5.21
CA THR A 603 49.44 12.85 4.11
C THR A 603 48.97 11.49 4.63
N ARG A 604 49.65 10.96 5.67
CA ARG A 604 49.30 9.70 6.34
C ARG A 604 49.99 9.56 7.71
N TRP A 605 49.47 8.66 8.53
CA TRP A 605 50.13 8.13 9.73
C TRP A 605 50.31 6.62 9.62
N ASP A 606 51.52 6.12 9.81
CA ASP A 606 51.90 4.72 9.72
C ASP A 606 51.93 4.03 11.10
N TYR A 607 51.37 2.82 11.20
CA TYR A 607 51.22 2.04 12.46
C TYR A 607 51.83 0.62 12.41
N GLY A 608 52.80 0.39 11.54
CA GLY A 608 53.58 -0.86 11.48
C GLY A 608 52.75 -2.12 11.05
N GLY A 609 51.80 -1.96 10.14
CA GLY A 609 50.97 -3.02 9.58
C GLY A 609 49.80 -2.46 8.79
N TYR A 610 49.41 -1.25 9.13
CA TYR A 610 48.40 -0.49 8.45
C TYR A 610 48.74 1.01 8.53
N TYR A 611 48.03 1.82 7.76
CA TYR A 611 48.11 3.27 7.87
C TYR A 611 46.70 3.90 7.88
N VAL A 612 46.66 5.18 8.25
CA VAL A 612 45.50 6.04 8.03
C VAL A 612 45.92 7.22 7.13
N GLY A 613 45.09 7.49 6.13
CA GLY A 613 45.37 8.56 5.15
C GLY A 613 44.72 9.89 5.54
N MET A 614 45.27 10.95 5.01
CA MET A 614 44.71 12.32 5.03
C MET A 614 44.32 12.83 6.45
N PRO A 615 45.19 12.66 7.48
CA PRO A 615 44.85 13.18 8.78
C PRO A 615 44.73 14.71 8.74
N THR A 616 43.57 15.24 9.14
CA THR A 616 43.32 16.67 9.32
C THR A 616 43.08 16.90 10.82
N ILE A 617 44.06 17.55 11.45
CA ILE A 617 44.11 17.74 12.90
C ILE A 617 43.18 18.90 13.28
N PHE A 618 42.38 18.74 14.38
CA PHE A 618 41.50 19.77 14.89
C PHE A 618 41.61 20.03 16.39
N ASN A 619 42.28 19.14 17.13
CA ASN A 619 42.50 19.31 18.59
C ASN A 619 43.69 18.45 19.06
N GLY A 620 44.86 19.04 19.20
CA GLY A 620 46.04 18.38 19.71
C GLY A 620 46.42 17.13 18.91
N GLY A 621 46.08 15.94 19.39
CA GLY A 621 46.28 14.67 18.67
C GLY A 621 45.05 14.11 17.96
N HIS A 622 43.91 14.79 18.01
CA HIS A 622 42.66 14.32 17.38
C HIS A 622 42.52 14.86 15.96
N ALA A 623 42.18 13.98 15.05
CA ALA A 623 42.09 14.26 13.63
C ALA A 623 40.91 13.57 12.97
N PHE A 624 40.43 14.11 11.87
CA PHE A 624 39.73 13.36 10.84
C PHE A 624 40.76 12.54 10.04
N HIS A 625 40.53 11.28 9.81
CA HIS A 625 41.40 10.43 8.99
C HIS A 625 40.61 9.27 8.38
N THR A 626 41.18 8.59 7.38
CA THR A 626 40.54 7.44 6.76
C THR A 626 40.36 6.30 7.77
N VAL A 627 39.46 5.37 7.44
CA VAL A 627 39.49 4.01 8.02
C VAL A 627 40.89 3.42 7.90
N LEU A 628 41.16 2.32 8.63
CA LEU A 628 42.48 1.70 8.61
C LEU A 628 42.71 1.02 7.26
N LEU A 629 43.83 1.32 6.61
CA LEU A 629 44.19 0.85 5.27
C LEU A 629 45.46 0.01 5.30
N ASN A 630 45.47 -1.07 4.54
CA ASN A 630 46.70 -1.80 4.19
C ASN A 630 47.57 -0.96 3.25
N TYR A 631 48.87 -1.28 3.17
CA TYR A 631 49.79 -0.54 2.31
C TYR A 631 49.49 -0.62 0.79
N ASP A 632 48.66 -1.58 0.39
CA ASP A 632 48.12 -1.69 -0.98
C ASP A 632 46.85 -0.85 -1.20
N GLY A 633 46.36 -0.15 -0.18
CA GLY A 633 45.16 0.69 -0.22
C GLY A 633 43.84 -0.05 0.07
N SER A 634 43.88 -1.35 0.25
CA SER A 634 42.69 -2.11 0.66
C SER A 634 42.33 -1.84 2.14
N TYR A 635 41.11 -2.17 2.56
CA TYR A 635 40.70 -1.95 3.94
C TYR A 635 41.33 -2.99 4.89
N TYR A 636 42.12 -2.51 5.85
CA TYR A 636 42.51 -3.29 7.04
C TYR A 636 41.32 -3.37 8.01
N ASN A 637 40.64 -2.24 8.25
CA ASN A 637 39.38 -2.17 8.97
C ASN A 637 38.57 -0.97 8.46
N GLY A 638 37.54 -1.24 7.67
CA GLY A 638 36.66 -0.25 7.03
C GLY A 638 35.46 0.19 7.86
N THR A 639 35.36 -0.20 9.15
CA THR A 639 34.15 0.04 9.96
C THR A 639 33.99 1.52 10.29
N VAL A 640 32.78 2.04 10.07
CA VAL A 640 32.25 3.34 10.51
C VAL A 640 30.85 3.14 11.09
N GLY A 641 30.17 4.19 11.56
CA GLY A 641 28.81 4.15 12.10
C GLY A 641 28.71 3.75 13.58
N ARG A 642 29.84 3.56 14.25
CA ARG A 642 29.91 3.28 15.69
C ARG A 642 31.22 3.81 16.31
N PRO A 643 31.26 4.07 17.63
CA PRO A 643 32.47 4.56 18.29
C PRO A 643 33.53 3.46 18.37
N LEU A 644 34.68 3.67 17.72
CA LEU A 644 35.74 2.66 17.54
C LEU A 644 37.16 3.18 17.73
N SER A 645 37.34 4.50 17.69
CA SER A 645 38.69 5.07 17.65
C SER A 645 39.21 5.40 19.09
N HIS A 646 40.45 5.84 19.14
CA HIS A 646 41.07 6.38 20.36
C HIS A 646 40.88 7.90 20.48
N GLY A 647 39.75 8.43 19.97
CA GLY A 647 39.38 9.85 20.04
C GLY A 647 39.40 10.57 18.71
N CYS A 648 40.02 10.03 17.67
CA CYS A 648 39.94 10.56 16.30
C CYS A 648 38.58 10.30 15.65
N VAL A 649 38.30 10.95 14.53
CA VAL A 649 37.11 10.78 13.72
C VAL A 649 37.48 10.00 12.46
N ARG A 650 37.11 8.73 12.42
CA ARG A 650 37.40 7.79 11.34
C ARG A 650 36.35 7.94 10.24
N MET A 651 36.74 8.03 8.98
CA MET A 651 35.87 8.22 7.83
C MET A 651 36.26 7.30 6.66
N LEU A 652 35.35 7.07 5.73
CA LEU A 652 35.68 6.41 4.46
C LEU A 652 36.64 7.28 3.64
N PRO A 653 37.47 6.74 2.75
CA PRO A 653 38.52 7.50 2.05
C PRO A 653 38.02 8.72 1.28
N ASP A 654 36.92 8.57 0.51
CA ASP A 654 36.37 9.69 -0.29
C ASP A 654 35.74 10.76 0.60
N ASP A 655 35.05 10.36 1.68
CA ASP A 655 34.47 11.28 2.66
C ASP A 655 35.57 12.05 3.41
N CYS A 656 36.63 11.35 3.78
CA CYS A 656 37.81 11.95 4.42
C CYS A 656 38.50 12.93 3.51
N ARG A 657 38.61 12.64 2.19
CA ARG A 657 39.18 13.54 1.19
C ARG A 657 38.41 14.86 1.11
N PHE A 658 37.08 14.80 1.17
CA PHE A 658 36.27 16.01 1.18
C PHE A 658 36.64 16.93 2.36
N ILE A 659 36.76 16.36 3.59
CA ILE A 659 37.22 17.13 4.76
C ILE A 659 38.67 17.63 4.60
N TYR A 660 39.54 16.80 4.02
CA TYR A 660 40.95 17.15 3.78
C TYR A 660 41.12 18.32 2.80
N GLU A 661 40.21 18.50 1.84
CA GLU A 661 40.24 19.57 0.86
C GLU A 661 39.64 20.91 1.34
N LEU A 662 38.83 20.90 2.43
CA LEU A 662 38.25 22.13 2.99
C LEU A 662 39.37 23.10 3.45
N PRO A 663 39.16 24.40 3.47
CA PRO A 663 40.15 25.35 3.99
C PRO A 663 40.57 25.04 5.42
N LEU A 664 41.84 25.23 5.78
CA LEU A 664 42.29 25.18 7.19
C LEU A 664 41.62 26.29 8.00
N HIS A 665 41.57 26.13 9.31
CA HIS A 665 40.88 26.98 10.27
C HIS A 665 39.33 26.90 10.17
N THR A 666 38.80 25.94 9.39
CA THR A 666 37.39 25.62 9.40
C THR A 666 36.96 25.20 10.82
N ARG A 667 35.83 25.76 11.30
CA ARG A 667 35.25 25.44 12.61
C ARG A 667 34.86 23.96 12.67
N VAL A 668 35.22 23.28 13.77
CA VAL A 668 34.84 21.92 14.07
C VAL A 668 34.06 21.92 15.39
N VAL A 669 32.82 21.52 15.36
CA VAL A 669 31.97 21.34 16.54
C VAL A 669 31.80 19.85 16.80
N VAL A 670 32.20 19.39 17.96
CA VAL A 670 32.00 17.98 18.41
C VAL A 670 30.93 17.97 19.50
N TYR A 671 29.83 17.26 19.24
CA TYR A 671 28.67 17.19 20.13
C TYR A 671 28.15 15.79 20.33
#